data_13911f5985083c017396d7521b6a2f01
#
_entry.id   13911f5985083c017396d7521b6a2f01
#
_cell.length_a   1.000
_cell.length_b   1.000
_cell.length_c   1.000
_cell.angle_alpha   90.00
_cell.angle_beta   90.00
_cell.angle_gamma   90.00
#
_symmetry.space_group_name_H-M   'P 1'
#
loop_
_entity.id
_entity.type
_entity.pdbx_description
1 polymer ?
#
loop_
_entity_poly.entity_id
_entity_poly.type
_entity_poly.pdbx_seq_one_letter_code
_entity_poly.pdbx_strand_id
1 'polypeptide(L)'
;MNLATSLRGQRLRVSAAAIALSTLVCATSAWAQDTAVAPATAPETAPKEDNTIVVTGTLFRRANTETPSPVTVLTTDYLNKAGISNVSDAIRSISADGAGSIGTGFQSGFSAGGSAVSLRGLGVSSTLVLVDGLRSANFPINDDGHNAYVDLNSIPFSLVDKIEVLKDGASATYGADAIGGVVNIKLKKQFVGLEGKAEGGLASRGDAAHQRISLTAGFGNYEEQGFNVYVNGEYQHDGRVSNASRGFPYNTTDLSSIGGIDKNTADSAMTTASPTAYVTRVAQTDLNNPLSGGTALLNPANASQYTALGLGNCTSGTFTASNGTGCKYDLVNQYRQIQPLQERYSANGRISFRVSDTIEGYVTGSYSHSYVSIWGTPQVIRNTQPFGAAPSVASSNPGIVLPVYICASGVNCATAANRTLNPNNPYAAAYAANPSQGAARIYYMFGDIASGSDRSNDVYRATAGLHGRIADAWDWRVDGVYAYDKLKLVQHGFINIAALTQAINTGSYNFVNPSLNSDAVRQALAPDKTTPSHSETYALDASVTRKLFTLPGGDLQLAVGGQIRHEMLENNNQNVALDTYSLTTASAFGSHTVSAAFFELDAPVFKQLEVNASGRFDHYSEGFSRFSPKFGFKFTPTKAIALRGTYSQGFRAPTFAESGPRSQYAGFVSSTPPCAYILAHGGTGNTTTCSANGNPYNTTYNLGRGVVGNPNLQPETSRSFTFGTIVQPVRWFSLTVDYYNVKKSNLIVTGPDIGKAVSAYFASSNLDAAKAAVAAVGPGYSVNTVDAVDPLYPNLLPRPLIINVPYVNANYMVTSGIDLSATANLRLTDKIRWTSRIEGTYLLTSNLHTATGIQSYAGTFGPYDLSSGNGSPRLRGNWQNTLEFGEAFSLSLTTSYVGRIKEVATDQGSLSTDCSQNLYGTGDAFCYVSPFITNDLTASMKFGNGGVFSLMVKNAFDARAPIAPAAYSSAPNFLTSWHYAGLIGREYRASVSFKM
;
A
#
# COMPACT_ATOMS: atom_id res chain seq x y z
N MET A 1 9.31 14.23 -30.43
CA MET A 1 10.61 14.90 -30.32
C MET A 1 10.53 16.34 -29.77
N ASN A 2 9.37 16.89 -29.46
CA ASN A 2 9.18 18.26 -28.96
C ASN A 2 8.73 18.40 -27.50
N LEU A 3 8.67 17.31 -26.72
CA LEU A 3 8.39 17.36 -25.27
C LEU A 3 9.66 17.51 -24.40
N ALA A 4 10.82 17.25 -24.94
CA ALA A 4 12.07 17.29 -24.18
C ALA A 4 12.64 18.71 -23.97
N THR A 5 12.19 19.70 -24.74
CA THR A 5 12.69 21.08 -24.67
C THR A 5 11.92 21.98 -23.73
N SER A 6 10.67 21.65 -23.40
CA SER A 6 9.87 22.44 -22.44
C SER A 6 10.23 22.17 -20.97
N LEU A 7 10.77 21.00 -20.67
CA LEU A 7 11.13 20.59 -19.30
C LEU A 7 12.49 21.11 -18.83
N ARG A 8 13.39 21.50 -19.74
CA ARG A 8 14.69 22.09 -19.36
C ARG A 8 14.57 23.51 -18.83
N GLY A 9 13.59 24.28 -19.29
CA GLY A 9 13.37 25.66 -18.85
C GLY A 9 12.79 25.83 -17.45
N GLN A 10 12.03 24.86 -16.98
CA GLN A 10 11.45 24.89 -15.62
C GLN A 10 12.42 24.41 -14.54
N ARG A 11 13.35 23.51 -14.87
CA ARG A 11 14.31 22.98 -13.88
C ARG A 11 15.32 24.01 -13.36
N LEU A 12 15.65 25.03 -14.16
CA LEU A 12 16.57 26.09 -13.73
C LEU A 12 15.91 27.20 -12.88
N ARG A 13 14.60 27.39 -12.98
CA ARG A 13 13.92 28.46 -12.23
C ARG A 13 13.61 28.11 -10.78
N VAL A 14 13.40 26.82 -10.48
CA VAL A 14 13.10 26.35 -9.12
C VAL A 14 14.38 26.25 -8.27
N SER A 15 15.50 25.86 -8.87
CA SER A 15 16.80 25.80 -8.17
C SER A 15 17.33 27.21 -7.81
N ALA A 16 17.01 28.23 -8.61
CA ALA A 16 17.41 29.62 -8.33
C ALA A 16 16.58 30.23 -7.18
N ALA A 17 15.32 29.83 -7.02
CA ALA A 17 14.47 30.34 -5.93
C ALA A 17 14.89 29.75 -4.56
N ALA A 18 15.32 28.49 -4.51
CA ALA A 18 15.81 27.87 -3.28
C ALA A 18 17.16 28.45 -2.81
N ILE A 19 18.03 28.81 -3.75
CA ILE A 19 19.32 29.48 -3.46
C ILE A 19 19.10 30.95 -3.11
N ALA A 20 18.12 31.62 -3.72
CA ALA A 20 17.82 33.04 -3.42
C ALA A 20 17.17 33.21 -2.02
N LEU A 21 16.38 32.22 -1.55
CA LEU A 21 15.81 32.24 -0.19
C LEU A 21 16.88 31.98 0.88
N SER A 22 17.91 31.18 0.59
CA SER A 22 19.02 30.92 1.54
C SER A 22 19.97 32.15 1.67
N THR A 23 20.08 33.01 0.64
CA THR A 23 20.90 34.22 0.70
C THR A 23 20.16 35.41 1.32
N LEU A 24 18.82 35.42 1.30
CA LEU A 24 18.05 36.52 1.91
C LEU A 24 18.01 36.44 3.45
N VAL A 25 18.15 35.26 4.03
CA VAL A 25 18.16 35.04 5.49
C VAL A 25 19.51 35.44 6.12
N CYS A 26 20.60 35.43 5.35
CA CYS A 26 21.93 35.88 5.83
C CYS A 26 22.16 37.39 5.82
N ALA A 27 21.26 38.18 5.20
CA ALA A 27 21.50 39.63 5.02
C ALA A 27 20.85 40.54 6.09
N THR A 28 20.08 39.98 7.04
CA THR A 28 19.36 40.82 8.04
C THR A 28 19.94 40.79 9.45
N SER A 29 21.11 40.15 9.68
CA SER A 29 21.72 40.05 11.02
C SER A 29 22.82 41.09 11.32
N ALA A 30 22.87 42.20 10.62
CA ALA A 30 23.93 43.19 10.78
C ALA A 30 23.45 44.54 11.31
N TRP A 31 22.51 44.61 12.22
CA TRP A 31 22.22 45.87 12.94
C TRP A 31 21.55 45.59 14.29
N ALA A 32 22.36 45.39 15.33
CA ALA A 32 22.06 45.69 16.72
C ALA A 32 23.36 45.81 17.51
N GLN A 33 23.80 47.02 17.74
CA GLN A 33 24.87 47.31 18.66
C GLN A 33 24.38 47.54 20.09
N ASP A 34 25.04 46.84 20.99
CA ASP A 34 25.32 47.10 22.41
C ASP A 34 24.54 48.18 23.18
N THR A 35 23.94 47.73 24.28
CA THR A 35 24.02 48.39 25.57
C THR A 35 24.09 47.38 26.70
N ALA A 36 25.20 47.29 27.35
CA ALA A 36 25.45 46.45 28.52
C ALA A 36 24.63 46.93 29.75
N VAL A 37 23.88 45.99 30.35
CA VAL A 37 23.40 46.11 31.74
C VAL A 37 23.81 44.87 32.51
N ALA A 38 24.45 45.08 33.69
CA ALA A 38 25.04 44.10 34.55
C ALA A 38 24.02 43.11 35.15
N PRO A 39 24.47 41.90 35.54
CA PRO A 39 23.56 40.81 35.95
C PRO A 39 23.11 40.97 37.39
N ALA A 40 21.79 40.93 37.61
CA ALA A 40 21.21 40.64 38.93
C ALA A 40 21.03 39.11 39.03
N THR A 41 21.75 38.51 39.96
CA THR A 41 21.60 37.11 40.35
C THR A 41 20.30 36.93 41.13
N ALA A 42 19.34 36.25 40.53
CA ALA A 42 18.20 35.63 41.20
C ALA A 42 18.37 34.11 41.19
N PRO A 43 18.01 33.37 42.23
CA PRO A 43 18.13 31.92 42.21
C PRO A 43 17.16 31.31 41.25
N GLU A 44 17.67 30.57 40.30
CA GLU A 44 16.95 29.75 39.31
C GLU A 44 16.26 28.58 40.04
N THR A 45 15.01 28.81 40.43
CA THR A 45 14.10 27.70 40.72
C THR A 45 13.74 27.06 39.38
N ALA A 46 14.40 25.94 39.11
CA ALA A 46 14.01 25.10 37.98
C ALA A 46 12.48 24.82 38.03
N PRO A 47 11.75 24.98 36.95
CA PRO A 47 10.34 24.61 36.91
C PRO A 47 10.24 23.13 37.30
N LYS A 48 9.38 22.78 38.24
CA LYS A 48 8.96 21.41 38.45
C LYS A 48 8.18 21.01 37.18
N GLU A 49 8.87 20.47 36.18
CA GLU A 49 8.19 19.69 35.15
C GLU A 49 7.39 18.61 35.88
N ASP A 50 6.10 18.60 35.68
CA ASP A 50 5.25 17.47 36.04
C ASP A 50 5.64 16.33 35.08
N ASN A 51 6.67 15.56 35.47
CA ASN A 51 7.30 14.50 34.69
C ASN A 51 6.36 13.30 34.46
N THR A 52 5.06 13.46 34.67
CA THR A 52 4.07 12.43 34.43
C THR A 52 3.52 12.51 33.00
N ILE A 53 3.71 11.45 32.23
CA ILE A 53 3.25 11.32 30.85
C ILE A 53 2.27 10.15 30.73
N VAL A 54 1.26 10.29 29.85
CA VAL A 54 0.42 9.17 29.45
C VAL A 54 1.15 8.45 28.30
N VAL A 55 1.58 7.21 28.55
CA VAL A 55 2.22 6.33 27.57
C VAL A 55 1.14 5.53 26.86
N THR A 56 1.29 5.28 25.56
CA THR A 56 0.35 4.43 24.79
C THR A 56 0.22 3.04 25.41
N GLY A 57 -1.01 2.58 25.61
CA GLY A 57 -1.35 1.29 26.23
C GLY A 57 -1.79 1.35 27.69
N THR A 58 -1.91 2.55 28.28
CA THR A 58 -2.52 2.76 29.59
C THR A 58 -3.26 4.08 29.63
N LEU A 59 -4.27 4.17 30.48
CA LEU A 59 -5.07 5.38 30.74
C LEU A 59 -4.46 6.26 31.84
N PHE A 60 -3.47 5.74 32.57
CA PHE A 60 -2.86 6.44 33.71
C PHE A 60 -1.67 7.29 33.31
N ARG A 61 -1.49 8.44 33.98
CA ARG A 61 -0.26 9.24 33.92
C ARG A 61 0.86 8.52 34.70
N ARG A 62 2.04 8.37 34.10
CA ARG A 62 3.20 7.71 34.73
C ARG A 62 4.44 8.57 34.66
N ALA A 63 5.27 8.48 35.67
CA ALA A 63 6.60 9.07 35.69
C ALA A 63 7.63 8.22 34.89
N ASN A 64 7.29 6.96 34.57
CA ASN A 64 8.15 6.00 33.90
C ASN A 64 7.48 5.50 32.61
N THR A 65 8.22 5.48 31.50
CA THR A 65 7.78 4.96 30.20
C THR A 65 7.76 3.44 30.10
N GLU A 66 8.39 2.74 31.09
CA GLU A 66 8.42 1.28 31.13
C GLU A 66 7.12 0.70 31.68
N THR A 67 6.32 0.12 30.82
CA THR A 67 5.05 -0.53 31.12
C THR A 67 5.16 -2.06 31.05
N PRO A 68 4.17 -2.83 31.59
CA PRO A 68 4.07 -4.27 31.36
C PRO A 68 4.08 -4.64 29.87
N SER A 69 3.49 -3.80 29.01
CA SER A 69 3.51 -3.98 27.55
C SER A 69 4.73 -3.31 26.91
N PRO A 70 5.36 -3.93 25.89
CA PRO A 70 6.52 -3.35 25.20
C PRO A 70 6.11 -2.15 24.32
N VAL A 71 6.63 -0.96 24.61
CA VAL A 71 6.43 0.26 23.83
C VAL A 71 7.78 0.75 23.29
N THR A 72 7.83 1.01 21.99
CA THR A 72 8.96 1.70 21.35
C THR A 72 8.58 3.17 21.14
N VAL A 73 9.47 4.07 21.57
CA VAL A 73 9.29 5.52 21.38
C VAL A 73 10.32 6.04 20.38
N LEU A 74 9.84 6.69 19.34
CA LEU A 74 10.65 7.38 18.33
C LEU A 74 10.44 8.88 18.54
N THR A 75 11.42 9.54 19.15
CA THR A 75 11.39 11.00 19.35
C THR A 75 11.81 11.72 18.07
N THR A 76 11.38 12.96 17.92
CA THR A 76 11.78 13.81 16.78
C THR A 76 13.30 13.96 16.67
N ASP A 77 14.01 14.05 17.81
CA ASP A 77 15.48 14.09 17.84
C ASP A 77 16.10 12.82 17.24
N TYR A 78 15.62 11.65 17.66
CA TYR A 78 16.04 10.35 17.09
C TYR A 78 15.80 10.29 15.58
N LEU A 79 14.60 10.69 15.13
CA LEU A 79 14.20 10.66 13.72
C LEU A 79 15.06 11.62 12.86
N ASN A 80 15.30 12.83 13.35
CA ASN A 80 16.16 13.80 12.64
C ASN A 80 17.60 13.28 12.53
N LYS A 81 18.15 12.67 13.59
CA LYS A 81 19.49 12.05 13.60
C LYS A 81 19.56 10.81 12.67
N ALA A 82 18.45 10.08 12.50
CA ALA A 82 18.32 9.00 11.53
C ALA A 82 18.13 9.48 10.08
N GLY A 83 17.97 10.78 9.87
CA GLY A 83 17.69 11.31 8.54
C GLY A 83 16.29 11.04 8.03
N ILE A 84 15.33 10.84 8.90
CA ILE A 84 13.94 10.56 8.58
C ILE A 84 13.15 11.86 8.63
N SER A 85 12.43 12.16 7.55
CA SER A 85 11.70 13.41 7.37
C SER A 85 10.20 13.24 7.05
N ASN A 86 9.66 12.02 7.17
CA ASN A 86 8.22 11.77 7.05
C ASN A 86 7.75 10.64 7.99
N VAL A 87 6.45 10.62 8.28
CA VAL A 87 5.84 9.65 9.22
C VAL A 87 5.89 8.22 8.69
N SER A 88 5.68 8.04 7.39
CA SER A 88 5.74 6.73 6.75
C SER A 88 7.10 6.05 6.94
N ASP A 89 8.20 6.76 6.63
CA ASP A 89 9.56 6.25 6.79
C ASP A 89 9.89 6.00 8.27
N ALA A 90 9.41 6.87 9.18
CA ALA A 90 9.61 6.70 10.62
C ALA A 90 9.03 5.37 11.12
N ILE A 91 7.80 5.05 10.73
CA ILE A 91 7.13 3.83 11.17
C ILE A 91 7.72 2.60 10.47
N ARG A 92 8.04 2.70 9.19
CA ARG A 92 8.67 1.60 8.44
C ARG A 92 10.10 1.30 8.89
N SER A 93 10.77 2.25 9.54
CA SER A 93 12.09 2.01 10.14
C SER A 93 12.03 1.06 11.34
N ILE A 94 10.85 0.85 11.95
CA ILE A 94 10.69 -0.04 13.11
C ILE A 94 10.92 -1.49 12.70
N SER A 95 11.72 -2.24 13.46
CA SER A 95 12.01 -3.65 13.15
C SER A 95 10.77 -4.55 13.16
N ALA A 96 9.75 -4.21 13.96
CA ALA A 96 8.48 -4.93 14.06
C ALA A 96 7.49 -4.64 12.90
N ASP A 97 7.78 -3.65 12.02
CA ASP A 97 7.03 -3.48 10.78
C ASP A 97 7.24 -4.70 9.89
N GLY A 98 6.18 -5.34 9.46
CA GLY A 98 6.20 -6.67 8.85
C GLY A 98 5.69 -6.71 7.41
N ALA A 99 5.43 -7.92 6.95
CA ALA A 99 4.82 -8.16 5.66
C ALA A 99 3.46 -7.46 5.53
N GLY A 100 3.13 -7.00 4.34
CA GLY A 100 1.88 -6.30 4.03
C GLY A 100 1.91 -4.79 4.29
N SER A 101 3.03 -4.22 4.77
CA SER A 101 3.17 -2.77 4.87
C SER A 101 3.22 -2.09 3.52
N ILE A 102 2.59 -0.93 3.43
CA ILE A 102 2.48 -0.12 2.22
C ILE A 102 3.41 1.07 2.35
N GLY A 103 4.29 1.28 1.39
CA GLY A 103 5.20 2.40 1.33
C GLY A 103 5.18 3.12 0.00
N THR A 104 5.94 4.20 -0.10
CA THR A 104 5.97 5.10 -1.26
C THR A 104 6.21 4.41 -2.60
N GLY A 105 7.03 3.37 -2.64
CA GLY A 105 7.30 2.59 -3.86
C GLY A 105 6.23 1.55 -4.20
N PHE A 106 5.24 1.33 -3.34
CA PHE A 106 4.18 0.37 -3.57
C PHE A 106 3.14 0.95 -4.53
N GLN A 107 2.86 0.27 -5.64
CA GLN A 107 2.02 0.78 -6.72
C GLN A 107 0.95 -0.22 -7.18
N SER A 108 0.69 -1.26 -6.41
CA SER A 108 -0.31 -2.30 -6.68
C SER A 108 -1.41 -2.31 -5.62
N GLY A 109 -2.35 -3.24 -5.72
CA GLY A 109 -3.36 -3.51 -4.69
C GLY A 109 -4.39 -2.40 -4.42
N PHE A 110 -4.58 -1.45 -5.33
CA PHE A 110 -5.42 -0.24 -5.20
C PHE A 110 -4.88 0.85 -4.27
N SER A 111 -3.87 0.58 -3.45
CA SER A 111 -3.34 1.50 -2.43
C SER A 111 -2.16 2.33 -2.91
N ALA A 112 -1.86 2.29 -4.19
CA ALA A 112 -0.74 3.06 -4.74
C ALA A 112 -0.83 4.54 -4.33
N GLY A 113 0.25 5.07 -3.75
CA GLY A 113 0.32 6.44 -3.23
C GLY A 113 -0.09 6.60 -1.78
N GLY A 114 -0.76 5.64 -1.17
CA GLY A 114 -1.01 5.57 0.26
C GLY A 114 0.19 4.99 1.04
N SER A 115 0.14 5.09 2.36
CA SER A 115 1.13 4.48 3.25
C SER A 115 0.47 3.90 4.49
N ALA A 116 0.81 2.65 4.80
CA ALA A 116 0.27 1.93 5.95
C ALA A 116 1.31 1.00 6.58
N VAL A 117 1.12 0.68 7.85
CA VAL A 117 1.97 -0.19 8.65
C VAL A 117 1.29 -1.51 8.96
N SER A 118 2.04 -2.59 8.91
CA SER A 118 1.59 -3.94 9.29
C SER A 118 2.49 -4.50 10.38
N LEU A 119 2.19 -4.19 11.64
CA LEU A 119 2.99 -4.69 12.76
C LEU A 119 2.96 -6.21 12.81
N ARG A 120 4.15 -6.82 12.90
CA ARG A 120 4.36 -8.28 12.97
C ARG A 120 3.81 -9.06 11.77
N GLY A 121 3.52 -8.36 10.63
CA GLY A 121 3.01 -8.99 9.43
C GLY A 121 1.59 -9.54 9.54
N LEU A 122 0.76 -8.97 10.43
CA LEU A 122 -0.62 -9.42 10.65
C LEU A 122 -1.65 -8.70 9.77
N GLY A 123 -1.17 -7.90 8.80
CA GLY A 123 -1.97 -7.09 7.89
C GLY A 123 -2.20 -5.66 8.40
N VAL A 124 -2.38 -4.72 7.47
CA VAL A 124 -2.58 -3.28 7.81
C VAL A 124 -3.87 -3.05 8.59
N SER A 125 -4.93 -3.82 8.33
CA SER A 125 -6.20 -3.77 9.07
C SER A 125 -6.10 -4.33 10.51
N SER A 126 -4.96 -4.90 10.90
CA SER A 126 -4.72 -5.44 12.26
C SER A 126 -3.77 -4.55 13.08
N THR A 127 -3.42 -3.37 12.55
CA THR A 127 -2.58 -2.37 13.21
C THR A 127 -3.35 -1.08 13.35
N LEU A 128 -3.63 -0.66 14.57
CA LEU A 128 -4.38 0.57 14.83
C LEU A 128 -3.45 1.79 14.78
N VAL A 129 -3.80 2.78 13.96
CA VAL A 129 -3.12 4.07 13.90
C VAL A 129 -3.96 5.12 14.61
N LEU A 130 -3.33 5.87 15.53
CA LEU A 130 -3.94 6.96 16.28
C LEU A 130 -3.13 8.25 16.12
N VAL A 131 -3.81 9.39 16.15
CA VAL A 131 -3.21 10.72 16.23
C VAL A 131 -3.68 11.37 17.53
N ASP A 132 -2.74 11.65 18.44
CA ASP A 132 -2.99 12.14 19.82
C ASP A 132 -3.90 11.21 20.64
N GLY A 133 -3.91 9.91 20.32
CA GLY A 133 -4.74 8.90 21.00
C GLY A 133 -6.14 8.73 20.44
N LEU A 134 -6.51 9.51 19.42
CA LEU A 134 -7.83 9.45 18.78
C LEU A 134 -7.72 8.84 17.37
N ARG A 135 -8.74 8.11 16.92
CA ARG A 135 -8.81 7.54 15.58
C ARG A 135 -8.89 8.63 14.50
N SER A 136 -8.62 8.25 13.26
CA SER A 136 -8.81 9.07 12.06
C SER A 136 -9.64 8.30 11.04
N ALA A 137 -10.09 8.97 9.98
CA ALA A 137 -10.76 8.31 8.86
C ALA A 137 -9.78 7.39 8.12
N ASN A 138 -10.29 6.26 7.65
CA ASN A 138 -9.52 5.35 6.81
C ASN A 138 -9.35 5.92 5.40
N PHE A 139 -8.27 5.54 4.71
CA PHE A 139 -8.13 5.82 3.30
C PHE A 139 -9.32 5.24 2.51
N PRO A 140 -9.94 6.01 1.58
CA PRO A 140 -11.22 5.61 0.99
C PRO A 140 -11.19 4.41 0.05
N ILE A 141 -10.01 3.89 -0.30
CA ILE A 141 -9.86 2.65 -1.07
C ILE A 141 -9.11 1.62 -0.23
N ASN A 142 -9.70 0.46 -0.09
CA ASN A 142 -9.10 -0.65 0.64
C ASN A 142 -7.93 -1.27 -0.13
N ASP A 143 -6.83 -1.58 0.55
CA ASP A 143 -5.72 -2.33 -0.03
C ASP A 143 -6.15 -3.75 -0.39
N ASP A 144 -5.70 -4.25 -1.56
CA ASP A 144 -6.16 -5.50 -2.16
C ASP A 144 -7.70 -5.68 -2.16
N GLY A 145 -8.41 -4.55 -2.19
CA GLY A 145 -9.86 -4.50 -2.23
C GLY A 145 -10.57 -4.79 -0.90
N HIS A 146 -9.85 -5.13 0.17
CA HIS A 146 -10.49 -5.47 1.45
C HIS A 146 -9.81 -4.92 2.70
N ASN A 147 -8.51 -4.61 2.70
CA ASN A 147 -7.79 -4.12 3.86
C ASN A 147 -8.00 -2.61 4.08
N ALA A 148 -8.60 -2.23 5.22
CA ALA A 148 -8.76 -0.84 5.61
C ALA A 148 -7.53 -0.33 6.38
N TYR A 149 -7.14 0.94 6.19
CA TYR A 149 -6.02 1.56 6.88
C TYR A 149 -6.13 3.09 6.89
N VAL A 150 -5.44 3.74 7.83
CA VAL A 150 -5.25 5.20 7.86
C VAL A 150 -3.98 5.55 7.07
N ASP A 151 -4.08 6.49 6.12
CA ASP A 151 -2.91 6.93 5.35
C ASP A 151 -1.94 7.76 6.20
N LEU A 152 -0.76 7.22 6.45
CA LEU A 152 0.31 7.88 7.21
C LEU A 152 0.84 9.15 6.52
N ASN A 153 0.63 9.28 5.22
CA ASN A 153 1.03 10.46 4.45
C ASN A 153 0.17 11.69 4.74
N SER A 154 -1.00 11.51 5.35
CA SER A 154 -1.89 12.61 5.75
C SER A 154 -1.43 13.36 7.02
N ILE A 155 -0.39 12.87 7.71
CA ILE A 155 0.05 13.38 9.01
C ILE A 155 1.30 14.25 8.83
N PRO A 156 1.26 15.55 9.20
CA PRO A 156 2.39 16.48 9.02
C PRO A 156 3.54 16.14 9.96
N PHE A 157 4.71 15.84 9.39
CA PHE A 157 5.88 15.44 10.17
C PHE A 157 6.46 16.59 11.02
N SER A 158 6.33 17.84 10.58
CA SER A 158 6.82 19.03 11.32
C SER A 158 6.15 19.21 12.68
N LEU A 159 4.94 18.69 12.85
CA LEU A 159 4.20 18.74 14.10
C LEU A 159 4.39 17.50 14.98
N VAL A 160 5.04 16.46 14.49
CA VAL A 160 5.28 15.26 15.32
C VAL A 160 6.22 15.60 16.47
N ASP A 161 5.79 15.31 17.69
CA ASP A 161 6.62 15.33 18.90
C ASP A 161 7.33 13.99 19.09
N LYS A 162 6.55 12.91 19.02
CA LYS A 162 7.06 11.53 19.10
C LYS A 162 6.05 10.56 18.48
N ILE A 163 6.54 9.39 18.11
CA ILE A 163 5.72 8.24 17.70
C ILE A 163 5.88 7.14 18.73
N GLU A 164 4.78 6.71 19.32
CA GLU A 164 4.74 5.61 20.28
C GLU A 164 4.18 4.36 19.59
N VAL A 165 4.95 3.27 19.60
CA VAL A 165 4.54 2.00 19.00
C VAL A 165 4.41 0.96 20.08
N LEU A 166 3.18 0.62 20.40
CA LEU A 166 2.82 -0.45 21.31
C LEU A 166 2.83 -1.78 20.56
N LYS A 167 3.81 -2.62 20.86
CA LYS A 167 4.03 -3.93 20.21
C LYS A 167 3.33 -5.04 20.99
N ASP A 168 2.02 -4.90 21.22
CA ASP A 168 1.21 -5.83 22.00
C ASP A 168 -0.26 -5.70 21.62
N GLY A 169 -1.07 -6.73 21.85
CA GLY A 169 -2.52 -6.62 21.70
C GLY A 169 -3.09 -5.57 22.64
N ALA A 170 -3.88 -4.65 22.09
CA ALA A 170 -4.37 -3.48 22.81
C ALA A 170 -5.86 -3.21 22.63
N SER A 171 -6.62 -4.21 22.21
CA SER A 171 -8.08 -4.06 22.05
C SER A 171 -8.80 -3.79 23.38
N ALA A 172 -8.22 -4.18 24.52
CA ALA A 172 -8.74 -3.87 25.84
C ALA A 172 -8.74 -2.36 26.17
N THR A 173 -7.91 -1.56 25.48
CA THR A 173 -7.83 -0.10 25.66
C THR A 173 -8.48 0.63 24.49
N TYR A 174 -8.18 0.22 23.25
CA TYR A 174 -8.51 0.97 22.02
C TYR A 174 -9.59 0.33 21.14
N GLY A 175 -10.11 -0.85 21.51
CA GLY A 175 -11.13 -1.58 20.76
C GLY A 175 -10.56 -2.35 19.56
N ALA A 176 -11.36 -2.53 18.52
CA ALA A 176 -11.01 -3.28 17.33
C ALA A 176 -9.71 -2.82 16.65
N ASP A 177 -9.13 -3.69 15.84
CA ASP A 177 -8.00 -3.47 14.93
C ASP A 177 -6.62 -3.39 15.63
N ALA A 178 -6.58 -3.34 16.97
CA ALA A 178 -5.35 -3.32 17.75
C ALA A 178 -4.82 -4.73 18.07
N ILE A 179 -4.76 -5.62 17.06
CA ILE A 179 -4.29 -7.01 17.20
C ILE A 179 -2.77 -7.08 17.15
N GLY A 180 -2.15 -6.53 16.10
CA GLY A 180 -0.70 -6.50 15.90
C GLY A 180 -0.01 -5.47 16.78
N GLY A 181 -0.75 -4.45 17.18
CA GLY A 181 -0.28 -3.34 18.00
C GLY A 181 -0.97 -2.03 17.68
N VAL A 182 -0.44 -0.95 18.27
CA VAL A 182 -0.93 0.42 18.08
C VAL A 182 0.23 1.34 17.73
N VAL A 183 0.06 2.16 16.71
CA VAL A 183 0.94 3.28 16.38
C VAL A 183 0.23 4.58 16.75
N ASN A 184 0.73 5.26 17.76
CA ASN A 184 0.16 6.51 18.25
C ASN A 184 1.12 7.66 17.95
N ILE A 185 0.73 8.54 17.04
CA ILE A 185 1.50 9.70 16.63
C ILE A 185 1.10 10.87 17.51
N LYS A 186 2.02 11.30 18.38
CA LYS A 186 1.82 12.44 19.27
C LYS A 186 2.29 13.71 18.58
N LEU A 187 1.40 14.70 18.52
CA LEU A 187 1.70 16.02 17.97
C LEU A 187 2.12 16.99 19.08
N LYS A 188 2.85 18.04 18.71
CA LYS A 188 3.22 19.14 19.62
C LYS A 188 1.97 19.74 20.26
N LYS A 189 1.92 19.79 21.59
CA LYS A 189 0.76 20.31 22.33
C LYS A 189 0.77 21.82 22.43
N GLN A 190 1.94 22.44 22.38
CA GLN A 190 2.16 23.88 22.39
C GLN A 190 3.37 24.24 21.56
N PHE A 191 3.38 25.46 21.06
CA PHE A 191 4.49 26.03 20.34
C PHE A 191 4.50 27.56 20.55
N VAL A 192 5.69 28.11 20.82
CA VAL A 192 5.89 29.56 21.01
C VAL A 192 7.00 30.01 20.07
N GLY A 193 6.80 31.13 19.40
CA GLY A 193 7.77 31.70 18.48
C GLY A 193 7.52 31.30 17.04
N LEU A 194 8.56 31.30 16.23
CA LEU A 194 8.56 30.99 14.80
C LEU A 194 9.61 29.93 14.50
N GLU A 195 9.18 28.82 13.89
CA GLU A 195 10.10 27.77 13.40
C GLU A 195 9.88 27.56 11.91
N GLY A 196 10.95 27.65 11.13
CA GLY A 196 10.96 27.33 9.72
C GLY A 196 11.97 26.24 9.40
N LYS A 197 11.63 25.34 8.48
CA LYS A 197 12.55 24.34 7.93
C LYS A 197 12.39 24.23 6.43
N ALA A 198 13.50 24.24 5.71
CA ALA A 198 13.58 23.91 4.29
C ALA A 198 14.54 22.74 4.09
N GLU A 199 14.14 21.78 3.26
CA GLU A 199 14.93 20.59 2.93
C GLU A 199 14.86 20.36 1.42
N GLY A 200 15.99 20.03 0.79
CA GLY A 200 16.09 19.68 -0.61
C GLY A 200 17.08 18.56 -0.83
N GLY A 201 16.84 17.72 -1.84
CA GLY A 201 17.71 16.61 -2.15
C GLY A 201 17.46 15.99 -3.51
N LEU A 202 18.34 15.12 -3.91
CA LEU A 202 18.27 14.32 -5.15
C LEU A 202 19.14 13.06 -5.04
N ALA A 203 18.78 12.04 -5.82
CA ALA A 203 19.64 10.87 -5.95
C ALA A 203 20.91 11.19 -6.74
N SER A 204 21.98 10.43 -6.51
CA SER A 204 23.26 10.54 -7.25
C SER A 204 23.10 10.35 -8.76
N ARG A 205 22.00 9.79 -9.21
CA ARG A 205 21.60 9.58 -10.60
C ARG A 205 20.90 10.79 -11.25
N GLY A 206 20.70 11.89 -10.48
CA GLY A 206 20.08 13.13 -10.94
C GLY A 206 18.55 13.10 -11.01
N ASP A 207 17.92 12.12 -10.40
CA ASP A 207 16.47 11.99 -10.25
C ASP A 207 16.06 11.90 -8.77
N ALA A 208 14.86 11.46 -8.48
CA ALA A 208 14.28 11.39 -7.11
C ALA A 208 14.39 12.74 -6.37
N ALA A 209 14.12 13.85 -7.07
CA ALA A 209 14.12 15.16 -6.45
C ALA A 209 13.19 15.16 -5.24
N HIS A 210 13.72 15.62 -4.10
CA HIS A 210 12.96 15.77 -2.85
C HIS A 210 12.99 17.23 -2.41
N GLN A 211 11.85 17.78 -2.05
CA GLN A 211 11.73 19.15 -1.54
C GLN A 211 10.71 19.15 -0.41
N ARG A 212 11.04 19.83 0.69
CA ARG A 212 10.11 20.01 1.80
C ARG A 212 10.32 21.38 2.44
N ILE A 213 9.23 22.05 2.73
CA ILE A 213 9.21 23.33 3.43
C ILE A 213 8.14 23.26 4.51
N SER A 214 8.47 23.69 5.72
CA SER A 214 7.49 23.82 6.79
C SER A 214 7.69 25.12 7.56
N LEU A 215 6.59 25.69 8.04
CA LEU A 215 6.57 26.89 8.87
C LEU A 215 5.58 26.68 10.01
N THR A 216 6.03 26.92 11.23
CA THR A 216 5.21 26.89 12.45
C THR A 216 5.33 28.23 13.16
N ALA A 217 4.20 28.84 13.46
CA ALA A 217 4.15 30.08 14.24
C ALA A 217 3.21 29.89 15.42
N GLY A 218 3.62 30.33 16.61
CA GLY A 218 2.81 30.18 17.81
C GLY A 218 3.01 31.30 18.80
N PHE A 219 1.95 31.54 19.54
CA PHE A 219 1.86 32.62 20.52
C PHE A 219 1.17 32.14 21.79
N GLY A 220 1.56 32.73 22.92
CA GLY A 220 1.04 32.43 24.25
C GLY A 220 1.88 31.33 24.95
N ASN A 221 2.18 31.55 26.20
CA ASN A 221 2.80 30.56 27.08
C ASN A 221 1.69 29.93 27.95
N TYR A 222 1.41 28.62 27.70
CA TYR A 222 0.33 27.93 28.40
C TYR A 222 0.53 27.94 29.93
N GLU A 223 1.74 27.74 30.41
CA GLU A 223 2.03 27.68 31.84
C GLU A 223 1.85 29.04 32.54
N GLU A 224 2.29 30.12 31.90
CA GLU A 224 2.25 31.46 32.46
C GLU A 224 0.96 32.21 32.19
N GLN A 225 0.42 32.09 30.95
CA GLN A 225 -0.70 32.88 30.47
C GLN A 225 -2.01 32.09 30.38
N GLY A 226 -1.95 30.76 30.56
CA GLY A 226 -3.12 29.88 30.49
C GLY A 226 -3.62 29.60 29.10
N PHE A 227 -2.90 29.98 28.03
CA PHE A 227 -3.26 29.63 26.66
C PHE A 227 -2.03 29.51 25.76
N ASN A 228 -2.18 28.79 24.68
CA ASN A 228 -1.25 28.72 23.55
C ASN A 228 -2.04 28.54 22.26
N VAL A 229 -1.66 29.26 21.22
CA VAL A 229 -2.20 29.12 19.87
C VAL A 229 -1.06 28.95 18.91
N TYR A 230 -1.11 27.95 18.07
CA TYR A 230 -0.15 27.85 16.96
C TYR A 230 -0.82 27.42 15.66
N VAL A 231 -0.17 27.78 14.55
CA VAL A 231 -0.49 27.34 13.19
C VAL A 231 0.76 26.78 12.53
N ASN A 232 0.55 25.84 11.63
CA ASN A 232 1.61 25.19 10.86
C ASN A 232 1.17 24.99 9.43
N GLY A 233 2.11 25.19 8.50
CA GLY A 233 1.99 24.80 7.11
C GLY A 233 3.17 23.95 6.69
N GLU A 234 2.92 22.94 5.86
CA GLU A 234 3.96 22.07 5.31
C GLU A 234 3.68 21.79 3.83
N TYR A 235 4.72 21.79 3.00
CA TYR A 235 4.72 21.36 1.61
C TYR A 235 5.82 20.34 1.40
N GLN A 236 5.53 19.29 0.62
CA GLN A 236 6.49 18.26 0.20
C GLN A 236 6.27 17.88 -1.25
N HIS A 237 7.38 17.71 -1.98
CA HIS A 237 7.40 17.18 -3.33
C HIS A 237 8.43 16.06 -3.43
N ASP A 238 8.01 14.92 -4.00
CA ASP A 238 8.86 13.76 -4.29
C ASP A 238 8.77 13.45 -5.78
N GLY A 239 9.87 13.63 -6.50
CA GLY A 239 9.96 13.47 -7.96
C GLY A 239 9.85 12.02 -8.40
N ARG A 240 9.33 11.81 -9.60
CA ARG A 240 9.20 10.48 -10.22
C ARG A 240 10.57 9.85 -10.49
N VAL A 241 10.64 8.53 -10.31
CA VAL A 241 11.79 7.70 -10.73
C VAL A 241 11.28 6.60 -11.66
N SER A 242 11.69 6.64 -12.92
CA SER A 242 11.35 5.61 -13.91
C SER A 242 12.26 4.38 -13.76
N ASN A 243 11.79 3.20 -14.18
CA ASN A 243 12.65 2.02 -14.27
C ASN A 243 13.77 2.22 -15.30
N ALA A 244 13.50 2.93 -16.39
CA ALA A 244 14.48 3.27 -17.42
C ALA A 244 15.70 4.04 -16.88
N SER A 245 15.53 4.83 -15.79
CA SER A 245 16.63 5.57 -15.17
C SER A 245 17.56 4.68 -14.33
N ARG A 246 17.23 3.42 -14.17
CA ARG A 246 18.01 2.42 -13.44
C ARG A 246 18.59 1.40 -14.38
N GLY A 247 19.69 1.04 -14.51
CA GLY A 247 20.22 0.00 -15.38
C GLY A 247 19.71 -1.39 -15.03
N PHE A 248 20.16 -2.38 -15.79
CA PHE A 248 19.94 -3.79 -15.50
C PHE A 248 20.27 -4.11 -14.01
N PRO A 249 19.45 -4.92 -13.34
CA PRO A 249 18.28 -5.68 -13.80
C PRO A 249 16.92 -4.98 -13.57
N TYR A 250 16.89 -3.69 -13.21
CA TYR A 250 15.67 -3.02 -12.73
C TYR A 250 14.85 -2.37 -13.85
N ASN A 251 15.41 -2.27 -15.04
CA ASN A 251 14.77 -1.68 -16.22
C ASN A 251 14.20 -2.71 -17.19
N THR A 252 14.20 -4.00 -16.83
CA THR A 252 13.72 -5.09 -17.68
C THR A 252 13.15 -6.23 -16.84
N THR A 253 12.37 -7.10 -17.45
CA THR A 253 12.00 -8.42 -16.89
C THR A 253 12.82 -9.57 -17.49
N ASP A 254 13.74 -9.29 -18.41
CA ASP A 254 14.67 -10.27 -18.97
C ASP A 254 15.89 -10.42 -18.06
N LEU A 255 16.02 -11.59 -17.42
CA LEU A 255 17.16 -11.99 -16.60
C LEU A 255 18.02 -13.07 -17.25
N SER A 256 17.83 -13.37 -18.55
CA SER A 256 18.52 -14.44 -19.26
C SER A 256 20.05 -14.28 -19.24
N SER A 257 20.56 -13.05 -19.25
CA SER A 257 21.99 -12.75 -19.16
C SER A 257 22.69 -13.16 -17.86
N ILE A 258 21.91 -13.43 -16.80
CA ILE A 258 22.42 -13.86 -15.49
C ILE A 258 21.88 -15.22 -15.06
N GLY A 259 21.40 -16.04 -16.02
CA GLY A 259 20.88 -17.38 -15.76
C GLY A 259 19.41 -17.43 -15.35
N GLY A 260 18.68 -16.33 -15.42
CA GLY A 260 17.25 -16.28 -15.26
C GLY A 260 16.50 -16.53 -16.56
N ILE A 261 15.21 -16.29 -16.55
CA ILE A 261 14.36 -16.36 -17.74
C ILE A 261 14.01 -14.97 -18.27
N ASP A 262 13.73 -14.90 -19.55
CA ASP A 262 13.12 -13.74 -20.17
C ASP A 262 11.59 -13.78 -19.94
N LYS A 263 11.08 -12.84 -19.18
CA LYS A 263 9.63 -12.63 -18.98
C LYS A 263 9.08 -11.56 -19.92
N ASN A 264 9.93 -10.91 -20.69
CA ASN A 264 9.54 -9.87 -21.63
C ASN A 264 9.07 -10.48 -22.96
N THR A 265 7.95 -11.17 -22.92
CA THR A 265 7.39 -11.84 -24.09
C THR A 265 6.94 -10.89 -25.20
N ALA A 266 6.94 -9.58 -24.94
CA ALA A 266 6.56 -8.57 -25.93
C ALA A 266 7.63 -8.37 -27.03
N ASP A 267 8.87 -8.79 -26.80
CA ASP A 267 9.99 -8.68 -27.75
C ASP A 267 10.44 -10.02 -28.34
N SER A 268 9.76 -11.12 -28.04
CA SER A 268 10.17 -12.46 -28.44
C SER A 268 9.02 -13.33 -28.97
N ALA A 269 7.76 -12.91 -28.86
CA ALA A 269 6.61 -13.71 -29.27
C ALA A 269 5.54 -12.91 -30.00
N MET A 270 5.16 -13.38 -31.20
CA MET A 270 4.14 -12.76 -32.04
C MET A 270 2.71 -12.85 -31.46
N THR A 271 2.48 -13.73 -30.48
CA THR A 271 1.18 -13.87 -29.80
C THR A 271 1.00 -12.89 -28.65
N THR A 272 2.04 -12.17 -28.27
CA THR A 272 2.00 -11.20 -27.19
C THR A 272 1.70 -9.81 -27.74
N ALA A 273 0.78 -9.08 -27.10
CA ALA A 273 0.48 -7.72 -27.48
C ALA A 273 1.70 -6.80 -27.28
N SER A 274 2.02 -6.03 -28.32
CA SER A 274 3.08 -5.04 -28.32
C SER A 274 2.59 -3.76 -29.01
N PRO A 275 3.34 -2.63 -28.93
CA PRO A 275 2.99 -1.41 -29.66
C PRO A 275 3.05 -1.59 -31.20
N THR A 276 3.67 -2.67 -31.67
CA THR A 276 3.57 -3.09 -33.07
C THR A 276 2.41 -4.07 -33.19
N ALA A 277 1.40 -3.74 -33.95
CA ALA A 277 0.27 -4.63 -34.14
C ALA A 277 0.68 -5.89 -34.92
N TYR A 278 0.27 -7.05 -34.43
CA TYR A 278 0.41 -8.33 -35.11
C TYR A 278 -0.96 -8.84 -35.51
N VAL A 279 -1.09 -9.26 -36.75
CA VAL A 279 -2.35 -9.77 -37.27
C VAL A 279 -2.19 -11.19 -37.82
N THR A 280 -3.21 -12.01 -37.64
CA THR A 280 -3.36 -13.30 -38.32
C THR A 280 -4.67 -13.33 -39.08
N ARG A 281 -4.69 -14.02 -40.24
CA ARG A 281 -5.85 -14.10 -41.12
C ARG A 281 -6.91 -15.03 -40.54
N VAL A 282 -8.14 -14.53 -40.44
CA VAL A 282 -9.30 -15.27 -39.93
C VAL A 282 -10.54 -15.06 -40.75
N ALA A 283 -11.50 -15.98 -40.65
CA ALA A 283 -12.87 -15.76 -41.09
C ALA A 283 -13.59 -14.90 -40.05
N GLN A 284 -14.40 -13.97 -40.46
CA GLN A 284 -15.28 -13.15 -39.63
C GLN A 284 -16.70 -13.69 -39.68
N THR A 285 -17.27 -13.99 -38.54
CA THR A 285 -18.62 -14.58 -38.46
C THR A 285 -19.74 -13.55 -38.68
N ASP A 286 -19.49 -12.31 -38.27
CA ASP A 286 -20.34 -11.16 -38.55
C ASP A 286 -19.49 -10.03 -39.16
N LEU A 287 -19.70 -9.77 -40.43
CA LEU A 287 -18.92 -8.82 -41.23
C LEU A 287 -19.11 -7.36 -40.78
N ASN A 288 -20.19 -7.08 -40.05
CA ASN A 288 -20.50 -5.75 -39.56
C ASN A 288 -20.08 -5.52 -38.10
N ASN A 289 -19.62 -6.58 -37.40
CA ASN A 289 -19.20 -6.49 -36.02
C ASN A 289 -17.69 -6.84 -35.87
N PRO A 290 -16.78 -5.88 -35.68
CA PRO A 290 -15.37 -6.14 -35.54
C PRO A 290 -15.04 -6.97 -34.28
N LEU A 291 -15.98 -7.04 -33.34
CA LEU A 291 -15.83 -7.84 -32.14
C LEU A 291 -16.29 -9.29 -32.34
N SER A 292 -16.80 -9.66 -33.52
CA SER A 292 -17.29 -11.02 -33.81
C SER A 292 -16.15 -12.06 -33.96
N GLY A 293 -14.91 -11.65 -33.98
CA GLY A 293 -13.67 -12.45 -34.05
C GLY A 293 -13.78 -13.79 -34.80
N GLY A 294 -12.86 -14.07 -35.64
CA GLY A 294 -12.91 -15.31 -36.41
C GLY A 294 -12.74 -16.56 -35.55
N THR A 295 -13.61 -17.52 -35.69
CA THR A 295 -13.54 -18.83 -35.03
C THR A 295 -12.66 -19.83 -35.78
N ALA A 296 -12.50 -19.63 -37.12
CA ALA A 296 -11.69 -20.50 -37.94
C ALA A 296 -10.53 -19.74 -38.55
N LEU A 297 -9.34 -20.29 -38.47
CA LEU A 297 -8.20 -19.85 -39.24
C LEU A 297 -8.38 -20.31 -40.69
N LEU A 298 -8.17 -19.40 -41.64
CA LEU A 298 -8.45 -19.63 -43.05
C LEU A 298 -7.57 -20.69 -43.71
N ASN A 299 -6.39 -20.92 -43.14
CA ASN A 299 -5.47 -21.93 -43.57
C ASN A 299 -4.79 -22.59 -42.39
N PRO A 300 -5.17 -23.81 -42.01
CA PRO A 300 -4.54 -24.52 -40.91
C PRO A 300 -3.03 -24.67 -41.04
N ALA A 301 -2.49 -24.77 -42.23
CA ALA A 301 -1.06 -24.87 -42.50
C ALA A 301 -0.32 -23.56 -42.20
N ASN A 302 -1.00 -22.41 -42.28
CA ASN A 302 -0.48 -21.07 -41.96
C ASN A 302 -1.18 -20.44 -40.75
N ALA A 303 -1.90 -21.23 -40.02
CA ALA A 303 -2.68 -20.76 -38.85
C ALA A 303 -1.86 -20.07 -37.81
N SER A 304 -0.61 -20.44 -37.70
CA SER A 304 0.37 -19.86 -36.78
C SER A 304 1.17 -18.69 -37.34
N GLN A 305 0.93 -18.29 -38.60
CA GLN A 305 1.68 -17.17 -39.20
C GLN A 305 1.04 -15.83 -38.87
N TYR A 306 1.89 -14.94 -38.39
CA TYR A 306 1.51 -13.57 -38.06
C TYR A 306 2.21 -12.59 -38.98
N THR A 307 1.52 -11.52 -39.32
CA THR A 307 2.04 -10.39 -40.05
C THR A 307 2.12 -9.18 -39.11
N ALA A 308 3.29 -8.61 -38.95
CA ALA A 308 3.43 -7.36 -38.22
C ALA A 308 3.02 -6.19 -39.10
N LEU A 309 2.18 -5.29 -38.55
CA LEU A 309 1.88 -4.02 -39.18
C LEU A 309 2.96 -3.02 -38.78
N GLY A 310 3.56 -2.32 -39.74
CA GLY A 310 4.49 -1.23 -39.47
C GLY A 310 5.88 -1.64 -38.95
N LEU A 311 6.47 -2.74 -39.44
CA LEU A 311 7.87 -3.13 -39.15
C LEU A 311 8.90 -2.03 -39.38
N GLY A 312 8.64 -1.09 -40.30
CA GLY A 312 9.52 0.07 -40.54
C GLY A 312 9.56 1.07 -39.36
N ASN A 313 8.70 0.93 -38.38
CA ASN A 313 8.63 1.81 -37.20
C ASN A 313 9.28 1.20 -35.94
N CYS A 314 10.00 0.08 -36.06
CA CYS A 314 10.70 -0.54 -34.93
C CYS A 314 11.81 0.38 -34.41
N THR A 315 11.74 0.76 -33.15
CA THR A 315 12.72 1.66 -32.51
C THR A 315 13.87 0.94 -31.82
N SER A 316 13.65 -0.33 -31.44
CA SER A 316 14.60 -1.15 -30.67
C SER A 316 15.11 -2.38 -31.45
N GLY A 317 14.94 -2.38 -32.78
CA GLY A 317 15.26 -3.51 -33.65
C GLY A 317 14.12 -4.51 -33.77
N THR A 318 14.40 -5.63 -34.45
CA THR A 318 13.41 -6.70 -34.70
C THR A 318 13.83 -8.02 -34.05
N PHE A 319 12.87 -8.91 -33.85
CA PHE A 319 13.09 -10.32 -33.56
C PHE A 319 12.38 -11.18 -34.61
N THR A 320 12.83 -12.42 -34.77
CA THR A 320 12.20 -13.39 -35.67
C THR A 320 11.90 -14.66 -34.89
N ALA A 321 10.62 -15.03 -34.90
CA ALA A 321 10.12 -16.29 -34.36
C ALA A 321 9.69 -17.22 -35.50
N SER A 322 9.41 -18.49 -35.20
CA SER A 322 8.97 -19.47 -36.21
C SER A 322 7.65 -19.05 -36.90
N ASN A 323 6.89 -18.16 -36.28
CA ASN A 323 5.56 -17.72 -36.75
C ASN A 323 5.53 -16.26 -37.24
N GLY A 324 6.66 -15.58 -37.34
CA GLY A 324 6.73 -14.24 -37.91
C GLY A 324 7.89 -13.40 -37.39
N THR A 325 7.99 -12.17 -37.90
CA THR A 325 8.97 -11.17 -37.49
C THR A 325 8.27 -9.97 -36.89
N GLY A 326 8.73 -9.49 -35.72
CA GLY A 326 8.15 -8.38 -34.99
C GLY A 326 9.19 -7.38 -34.46
N CYS A 327 8.74 -6.26 -33.91
CA CYS A 327 9.60 -5.31 -33.23
C CYS A 327 9.94 -5.78 -31.81
N LYS A 328 11.19 -5.61 -31.42
CA LYS A 328 11.58 -5.74 -30.00
C LYS A 328 11.01 -4.61 -29.18
N TYR A 329 10.59 -4.93 -27.96
CA TYR A 329 9.99 -3.97 -27.07
C TYR A 329 10.09 -4.37 -25.60
N ASP A 330 10.57 -3.49 -24.74
CA ASP A 330 10.65 -3.73 -23.31
C ASP A 330 9.61 -2.85 -22.56
N LEU A 331 8.60 -3.52 -21.99
CA LEU A 331 7.49 -2.87 -21.29
C LEU A 331 7.91 -2.16 -20.02
N VAL A 332 8.90 -2.71 -19.30
CA VAL A 332 9.40 -2.14 -18.07
C VAL A 332 10.18 -0.88 -18.34
N ASN A 333 11.08 -0.93 -19.30
CA ASN A 333 11.89 0.22 -19.70
C ASN A 333 11.04 1.40 -20.14
N GLN A 334 9.96 1.13 -20.88
CA GLN A 334 9.15 2.19 -21.52
C GLN A 334 8.09 2.80 -20.60
N TYR A 335 7.45 1.98 -19.74
CA TYR A 335 6.22 2.40 -19.05
C TYR A 335 6.26 2.30 -17.54
N ARG A 336 7.25 1.63 -16.94
CA ARG A 336 7.26 1.40 -15.50
C ARG A 336 8.04 2.46 -14.73
N GLN A 337 7.67 2.61 -13.48
CA GLN A 337 8.32 3.51 -12.53
C GLN A 337 8.59 2.80 -11.21
N ILE A 338 9.64 3.22 -10.53
CA ILE A 338 10.03 2.80 -9.19
C ILE A 338 9.32 3.67 -8.14
N GLN A 339 9.26 4.98 -8.41
CA GLN A 339 8.62 5.96 -7.54
C GLN A 339 7.64 6.81 -8.34
N PRO A 340 6.38 6.94 -7.92
CA PRO A 340 5.45 7.88 -8.52
C PRO A 340 5.83 9.32 -8.18
N LEU A 341 5.33 10.28 -8.95
CA LEU A 341 5.33 11.68 -8.56
C LEU A 341 4.36 11.86 -7.38
N GLN A 342 4.80 12.54 -6.33
CA GLN A 342 3.97 12.86 -5.16
C GLN A 342 4.13 14.32 -4.77
N GLU A 343 3.01 14.97 -4.49
CA GLU A 343 2.96 16.32 -3.93
C GLU A 343 2.01 16.32 -2.73
N ARG A 344 2.42 16.96 -1.65
CA ARG A 344 1.63 17.04 -0.41
C ARG A 344 1.71 18.43 0.15
N TYR A 345 0.60 18.93 0.67
CA TYR A 345 0.61 20.12 1.50
C TYR A 345 -0.41 19.97 2.63
N SER A 346 -0.11 20.60 3.75
CA SER A 346 -0.99 20.59 4.90
C SER A 346 -1.03 21.94 5.61
N ALA A 347 -2.17 22.20 6.24
CA ALA A 347 -2.37 23.34 7.13
C ALA A 347 -2.99 22.84 8.44
N ASN A 348 -2.40 23.24 9.57
CA ASN A 348 -2.78 22.74 10.87
C ASN A 348 -2.83 23.88 11.88
N GLY A 349 -3.72 23.76 12.87
CA GLY A 349 -3.81 24.71 13.96
C GLY A 349 -4.22 24.05 15.26
N ARG A 350 -3.75 24.58 16.37
CA ARG A 350 -4.14 24.16 17.71
C ARG A 350 -4.30 25.38 18.62
N ILE A 351 -5.35 25.33 19.41
CA ILE A 351 -5.59 26.22 20.53
C ILE A 351 -5.62 25.36 21.79
N SER A 352 -4.78 25.66 22.74
CA SER A 352 -4.79 25.07 24.09
C SER A 352 -5.10 26.18 25.10
N PHE A 353 -5.99 25.93 26.04
CA PHE A 353 -6.43 26.93 26.98
C PHE A 353 -6.74 26.33 28.35
N ARG A 354 -6.55 27.11 29.39
CA ARG A 354 -6.90 26.80 30.76
C ARG A 354 -8.27 27.46 31.07
N VAL A 355 -9.24 26.61 31.42
CA VAL A 355 -10.59 27.08 31.81
C VAL A 355 -10.60 27.48 33.27
N SER A 356 -9.87 26.72 34.11
CA SER A 356 -9.65 26.98 35.53
C SER A 356 -8.34 26.33 35.96
N ASP A 357 -7.92 26.48 37.21
CA ASP A 357 -6.69 25.85 37.73
C ASP A 357 -6.71 24.31 37.64
N THR A 358 -7.90 23.73 37.50
CA THR A 358 -8.10 22.29 37.48
C THR A 358 -8.64 21.78 36.13
N ILE A 359 -8.96 22.67 35.18
CA ILE A 359 -9.59 22.30 33.90
C ILE A 359 -8.82 22.93 32.74
N GLU A 360 -8.36 22.11 31.84
CA GLU A 360 -7.71 22.48 30.58
C GLU A 360 -8.54 22.01 29.37
N GLY A 361 -8.41 22.73 28.27
CA GLY A 361 -9.06 22.38 27.02
C GLY A 361 -8.19 22.61 25.82
N TYR A 362 -8.56 21.96 24.73
CA TYR A 362 -7.91 22.19 23.43
C TYR A 362 -8.89 22.02 22.27
N VAL A 363 -8.56 22.68 21.17
CA VAL A 363 -9.19 22.48 19.86
C VAL A 363 -8.08 22.39 18.80
N THR A 364 -8.20 21.43 17.90
CA THR A 364 -7.30 21.32 16.74
C THR A 364 -8.10 21.25 15.45
N GLY A 365 -7.51 21.79 14.38
CA GLY A 365 -8.00 21.63 13.02
C GLY A 365 -6.82 21.29 12.10
N SER A 366 -6.99 20.34 11.21
CA SER A 366 -6.00 19.98 10.21
C SER A 366 -6.64 19.72 8.85
N TYR A 367 -5.95 20.16 7.82
CA TYR A 367 -6.19 19.83 6.43
C TYR A 367 -4.91 19.30 5.81
N SER A 368 -5.02 18.20 5.08
CA SER A 368 -3.92 17.63 4.33
C SER A 368 -4.40 17.26 2.93
N HIS A 369 -3.63 17.64 1.94
CA HIS A 369 -3.82 17.26 0.54
C HIS A 369 -2.64 16.44 0.06
N SER A 370 -2.91 15.35 -0.66
CA SER A 370 -1.89 14.61 -1.39
C SER A 370 -2.30 14.37 -2.83
N TYR A 371 -1.38 14.59 -3.74
CA TYR A 371 -1.51 14.26 -5.16
C TYR A 371 -0.45 13.23 -5.52
N VAL A 372 -0.88 12.12 -6.16
CA VAL A 372 0.00 11.05 -6.62
C VAL A 372 -0.32 10.73 -8.07
N SER A 373 0.69 10.84 -8.94
CA SER A 373 0.57 10.51 -10.36
C SER A 373 1.36 9.23 -10.67
N ILE A 374 0.65 8.22 -11.16
CA ILE A 374 1.17 6.86 -11.38
C ILE A 374 1.11 6.53 -12.86
N TRP A 375 2.24 6.10 -13.42
CA TRP A 375 2.28 5.54 -14.76
C TRP A 375 1.87 4.07 -14.74
N GLY A 376 1.07 3.67 -15.72
CA GLY A 376 0.65 2.30 -15.96
C GLY A 376 1.13 1.77 -17.29
N THR A 377 1.10 0.45 -17.45
CA THR A 377 1.29 -0.19 -18.74
C THR A 377 0.06 0.07 -19.61
N PRO A 378 0.24 0.48 -20.89
CA PRO A 378 -0.89 0.67 -21.80
C PRO A 378 -1.79 -0.54 -21.91
N GLN A 379 -3.06 -0.30 -22.25
CA GLN A 379 -4.04 -1.36 -22.46
C GLN A 379 -3.68 -2.21 -23.65
N VAL A 380 -4.08 -3.50 -23.62
CA VAL A 380 -3.72 -4.49 -24.63
C VAL A 380 -4.93 -5.19 -25.21
N ILE A 381 -4.85 -5.55 -26.48
CA ILE A 381 -5.72 -6.52 -27.14
C ILE A 381 -4.91 -7.78 -27.37
N ARG A 382 -5.35 -8.89 -26.80
CA ARG A 382 -4.70 -10.20 -26.92
C ARG A 382 -5.73 -11.32 -27.03
N ASN A 383 -5.26 -12.54 -27.31
CA ASN A 383 -6.12 -13.72 -27.46
C ASN A 383 -6.89 -14.13 -26.17
N THR A 384 -6.51 -13.60 -25.03
CA THR A 384 -7.14 -13.89 -23.73
C THR A 384 -8.12 -12.82 -23.28
N GLN A 385 -8.41 -11.85 -24.15
CA GLN A 385 -9.33 -10.78 -23.78
C GLN A 385 -10.80 -11.09 -24.10
N PRO A 386 -11.72 -10.45 -23.36
CA PRO A 386 -13.13 -10.61 -23.58
C PRO A 386 -13.54 -10.21 -24.98
N PHE A 387 -14.51 -10.91 -25.47
CA PHE A 387 -15.15 -10.66 -26.74
C PHE A 387 -16.64 -10.39 -26.51
N GLY A 388 -17.13 -9.28 -27.01
CA GLY A 388 -18.55 -8.95 -26.88
C GLY A 388 -18.98 -8.41 -25.53
N ALA A 389 -20.03 -8.95 -24.95
CA ALA A 389 -20.84 -8.28 -23.94
C ALA A 389 -20.26 -8.20 -22.52
N ALA A 390 -19.14 -8.81 -22.22
CA ALA A 390 -18.54 -8.76 -20.88
C ALA A 390 -17.03 -8.55 -20.94
N PRO A 391 -16.61 -7.37 -21.32
CA PRO A 391 -15.24 -7.10 -21.71
C PRO A 391 -14.26 -7.11 -20.56
N SER A 392 -14.72 -6.95 -19.39
CA SER A 392 -13.86 -6.50 -18.33
C SER A 392 -13.28 -7.60 -17.48
N VAL A 393 -13.77 -8.83 -17.56
CA VAL A 393 -13.38 -9.85 -16.64
C VAL A 393 -12.59 -10.96 -17.26
N ALA A 394 -12.24 -10.84 -18.45
CA ALA A 394 -11.52 -11.86 -19.00
C ALA A 394 -12.03 -12.61 -20.06
N SER A 395 -11.43 -12.97 -20.95
CA SER A 395 -11.76 -14.10 -21.66
C SER A 395 -10.74 -14.51 -22.63
N SER A 396 -10.88 -15.55 -23.08
CA SER A 396 -10.28 -16.26 -24.10
C SER A 396 -10.84 -16.02 -25.43
N ASN A 397 -11.37 -14.94 -25.64
CA ASN A 397 -11.97 -14.69 -26.90
C ASN A 397 -11.01 -14.52 -28.04
N PRO A 398 -11.45 -14.74 -29.28
CA PRO A 398 -10.61 -14.71 -30.46
C PRO A 398 -9.92 -13.37 -30.72
N GLY A 399 -10.08 -12.42 -29.83
CA GLY A 399 -9.52 -11.10 -30.01
C GLY A 399 -10.36 -10.26 -30.96
N ILE A 400 -9.90 -9.07 -31.22
CA ILE A 400 -10.58 -8.11 -32.12
C ILE A 400 -10.13 -8.37 -33.55
N VAL A 401 -11.01 -8.25 -34.50
CA VAL A 401 -10.69 -8.32 -35.91
C VAL A 401 -10.81 -6.98 -36.61
N LEU A 402 -9.92 -6.73 -37.53
CA LEU A 402 -9.96 -5.63 -38.48
C LEU A 402 -10.77 -6.13 -39.68
N PRO A 403 -11.95 -5.51 -39.99
CA PRO A 403 -12.79 -5.97 -41.09
C PRO A 403 -12.14 -5.69 -42.46
N VAL A 404 -12.70 -6.25 -43.50
CA VAL A 404 -12.27 -5.99 -44.89
C VAL A 404 -12.62 -4.58 -45.33
N TYR A 405 -13.81 -4.12 -44.98
CA TYR A 405 -14.30 -2.79 -45.34
C TYR A 405 -14.49 -1.88 -44.12
N ILE A 406 -14.20 -0.62 -44.34
CA ILE A 406 -14.55 0.49 -43.46
C ILE A 406 -15.52 1.47 -44.15
N CYS A 407 -16.22 2.29 -43.38
CA CYS A 407 -17.14 3.30 -43.92
C CYS A 407 -17.31 4.46 -42.94
N ALA A 408 -17.76 5.64 -43.41
CA ALA A 408 -17.83 6.85 -42.58
C ALA A 408 -18.78 6.71 -41.38
N SER A 409 -19.87 5.91 -41.49
CA SER A 409 -20.80 5.68 -40.39
C SER A 409 -20.29 4.69 -39.36
N GLY A 410 -19.32 3.83 -39.72
CA GLY A 410 -18.89 2.70 -38.91
C GLY A 410 -19.97 1.63 -38.69
N VAL A 411 -21.04 1.66 -39.40
CA VAL A 411 -22.16 0.72 -39.26
C VAL A 411 -22.48 0.09 -40.61
N ASN A 412 -22.61 -1.25 -40.61
CA ASN A 412 -22.90 -2.06 -41.80
C ASN A 412 -21.95 -1.78 -42.96
N CYS A 413 -20.66 -1.58 -42.68
CA CYS A 413 -19.67 -1.17 -43.65
C CYS A 413 -19.47 -2.20 -44.78
N ALA A 414 -19.77 -3.47 -44.57
CA ALA A 414 -19.66 -4.50 -45.58
C ALA A 414 -20.59 -4.23 -46.79
N THR A 415 -21.69 -3.52 -46.58
CA THR A 415 -22.72 -3.22 -47.62
C THR A 415 -22.91 -1.73 -47.90
N ALA A 416 -22.20 -0.86 -47.14
CA ALA A 416 -22.31 0.59 -47.27
C ALA A 416 -21.85 1.07 -48.65
N ALA A 417 -22.61 2.02 -49.25
CA ALA A 417 -22.28 2.59 -50.57
C ALA A 417 -20.94 3.36 -50.58
N ASN A 418 -20.53 3.93 -49.44
CA ASN A 418 -19.29 4.69 -49.28
C ASN A 418 -18.17 3.84 -48.66
N ARG A 419 -18.28 2.53 -48.72
CA ARG A 419 -17.23 1.63 -48.19
C ARG A 419 -15.92 1.75 -48.96
N THR A 420 -14.83 1.61 -48.20
CA THR A 420 -13.49 1.48 -48.76
C THR A 420 -12.78 0.28 -48.11
N LEU A 421 -11.73 -0.21 -48.75
CA LEU A 421 -10.91 -1.26 -48.16
C LEU A 421 -10.25 -0.72 -46.92
N ASN A 422 -10.20 -1.55 -45.87
CA ASN A 422 -9.58 -1.16 -44.57
C ASN A 422 -8.05 -1.11 -44.73
N PRO A 423 -7.41 0.07 -44.58
CA PRO A 423 -5.95 0.20 -44.72
C PRO A 423 -5.16 -0.47 -43.60
N ASN A 424 -5.79 -0.75 -42.47
CA ASN A 424 -5.17 -1.46 -41.35
C ASN A 424 -5.18 -3.00 -41.53
N ASN A 425 -6.01 -3.51 -42.46
CA ASN A 425 -6.10 -4.95 -42.73
C ASN A 425 -5.26 -5.33 -43.97
N PRO A 426 -4.13 -5.99 -43.84
CA PRO A 426 -3.24 -6.33 -44.94
C PRO A 426 -3.85 -7.36 -45.92
N TYR A 427 -4.96 -8.02 -45.54
CA TYR A 427 -5.64 -9.03 -46.35
C TYR A 427 -6.84 -8.49 -47.09
N ALA A 428 -7.25 -7.23 -46.84
CA ALA A 428 -8.48 -6.65 -47.35
C ALA A 428 -8.57 -6.70 -48.87
N ALA A 429 -7.53 -6.30 -49.59
CA ALA A 429 -7.50 -6.26 -51.05
C ALA A 429 -7.60 -7.68 -51.68
N ALA A 430 -6.97 -8.67 -51.04
CA ALA A 430 -7.01 -10.05 -51.55
C ALA A 430 -8.39 -10.70 -51.43
N TYR A 431 -9.22 -10.23 -50.51
CA TYR A 431 -10.54 -10.82 -50.24
C TYR A 431 -11.72 -9.89 -50.49
N ALA A 432 -11.54 -8.84 -51.29
CA ALA A 432 -12.61 -7.92 -51.65
C ALA A 432 -13.83 -8.62 -52.29
N ALA A 433 -13.57 -9.72 -53.01
CA ALA A 433 -14.64 -10.54 -53.66
C ALA A 433 -15.31 -11.52 -52.66
N ASN A 434 -14.64 -11.85 -51.55
CA ASN A 434 -15.18 -12.72 -50.51
C ASN A 434 -14.78 -12.17 -49.10
N PRO A 435 -15.49 -11.15 -48.62
CA PRO A 435 -15.15 -10.42 -47.39
C PRO A 435 -15.10 -11.29 -46.12
N SER A 436 -15.91 -12.39 -46.09
CA SER A 436 -15.95 -13.28 -44.92
C SER A 436 -14.61 -14.01 -44.65
N GLN A 437 -13.71 -14.04 -45.64
CA GLN A 437 -12.43 -14.72 -45.54
C GLN A 437 -11.24 -13.80 -45.39
N GLY A 438 -11.46 -12.52 -45.24
CA GLY A 438 -10.38 -11.52 -45.25
C GLY A 438 -10.22 -10.71 -44.00
N ALA A 439 -10.80 -11.11 -42.89
CA ALA A 439 -10.60 -10.43 -41.62
C ALA A 439 -9.21 -10.72 -41.03
N ALA A 440 -8.68 -9.75 -40.29
CA ALA A 440 -7.42 -9.84 -39.60
C ALA A 440 -7.61 -9.77 -38.09
N ARG A 441 -7.42 -10.86 -37.36
CA ARG A 441 -7.39 -10.84 -35.90
C ARG A 441 -6.13 -10.13 -35.42
N ILE A 442 -6.28 -9.14 -34.52
CA ILE A 442 -5.21 -8.26 -34.10
C ILE A 442 -4.76 -8.54 -32.65
N TYR A 443 -3.46 -8.47 -32.44
CA TYR A 443 -2.81 -8.44 -31.14
C TYR A 443 -2.05 -7.11 -31.06
N TYR A 444 -2.40 -6.29 -30.07
CA TYR A 444 -1.92 -4.92 -30.03
C TYR A 444 -1.90 -4.36 -28.62
N MET A 445 -0.95 -3.51 -28.31
CA MET A 445 -0.89 -2.68 -27.14
C MET A 445 -0.94 -1.21 -27.57
N PHE A 446 -1.82 -0.42 -26.97
CA PHE A 446 -2.03 0.99 -27.29
C PHE A 446 -0.89 1.86 -26.71
N GLY A 447 0.33 1.65 -27.20
CA GLY A 447 1.53 2.30 -26.68
C GLY A 447 1.61 3.81 -26.91
N ASP A 448 0.78 4.34 -27.80
CA ASP A 448 0.62 5.77 -28.07
C ASP A 448 -0.44 6.44 -27.14
N ILE A 449 -1.15 5.66 -26.32
CA ILE A 449 -2.12 6.14 -25.34
C ILE A 449 -1.52 6.00 -23.94
N ALA A 450 -1.27 7.12 -23.28
CA ALA A 450 -0.75 7.12 -21.92
C ALA A 450 -1.74 6.44 -20.96
N SER A 451 -1.25 5.50 -20.16
CA SER A 451 -2.04 4.79 -19.16
C SER A 451 -1.52 5.08 -17.76
N GLY A 452 -2.42 5.10 -16.80
CA GLY A 452 -2.08 5.35 -15.40
C GLY A 452 -3.23 5.87 -14.58
N SER A 453 -2.91 6.49 -13.46
CA SER A 453 -3.90 7.14 -12.61
C SER A 453 -3.34 8.33 -11.87
N ASP A 454 -4.17 9.33 -11.70
CA ASP A 454 -3.95 10.48 -10.82
C ASP A 454 -4.89 10.38 -9.63
N ARG A 455 -4.34 10.58 -8.44
CA ARG A 455 -5.04 10.47 -7.17
C ARG A 455 -4.89 11.77 -6.40
N SER A 456 -6.00 12.43 -6.13
CA SER A 456 -6.06 13.62 -5.27
C SER A 456 -6.83 13.26 -4.01
N ASN A 457 -6.17 13.33 -2.87
CA ASN A 457 -6.73 12.97 -1.58
C ASN A 457 -6.75 14.16 -0.64
N ASP A 458 -7.91 14.51 -0.11
CA ASP A 458 -8.13 15.60 0.84
C ASP A 458 -8.58 15.03 2.18
N VAL A 459 -7.80 15.26 3.24
CA VAL A 459 -8.11 14.81 4.60
C VAL A 459 -8.38 16.01 5.50
N TYR A 460 -9.55 16.04 6.13
CA TYR A 460 -9.96 17.03 7.12
C TYR A 460 -10.07 16.36 8.48
N ARG A 461 -9.49 16.93 9.51
CA ARG A 461 -9.62 16.42 10.87
C ARG A 461 -9.76 17.54 11.87
N ALA A 462 -10.74 17.44 12.74
CA ALA A 462 -10.95 18.34 13.86
C ALA A 462 -11.04 17.54 15.16
N THR A 463 -10.41 18.03 16.22
CA THR A 463 -10.54 17.45 17.56
C THR A 463 -10.74 18.54 18.60
N ALA A 464 -11.49 18.21 19.64
CA ALA A 464 -11.65 19.07 20.81
C ALA A 464 -11.67 18.20 22.06
N GLY A 465 -11.08 18.69 23.15
CA GLY A 465 -11.07 17.97 24.41
C GLY A 465 -11.08 18.89 25.61
N LEU A 466 -11.65 18.39 26.69
CA LEU A 466 -11.63 18.98 28.03
C LEU A 466 -11.11 17.93 29.00
N HIS A 467 -10.14 18.31 29.79
CA HIS A 467 -9.51 17.45 30.79
C HIS A 467 -9.48 18.19 32.11
N GLY A 468 -9.68 17.49 33.20
CA GLY A 468 -9.66 18.18 34.48
C GLY A 468 -9.66 17.25 35.67
N ARG A 469 -9.68 17.89 36.87
CA ARG A 469 -9.76 17.19 38.13
C ARG A 469 -11.00 17.68 38.89
N ILE A 470 -11.74 16.76 39.49
CA ILE A 470 -12.90 17.04 40.32
C ILE A 470 -12.62 16.53 41.73
N ALA A 471 -12.87 17.38 42.75
CA ALA A 471 -12.72 17.07 44.16
C ALA A 471 -11.36 16.49 44.58
N ASP A 472 -10.28 16.93 43.90
CA ASP A 472 -8.88 16.49 44.07
C ASP A 472 -8.62 14.97 44.01
N ALA A 473 -9.63 14.20 43.60
CA ALA A 473 -9.57 12.74 43.62
C ALA A 473 -9.86 12.08 42.27
N TRP A 474 -10.59 12.77 41.39
CA TRP A 474 -11.02 12.23 40.10
C TRP A 474 -10.40 13.04 38.95
N ASP A 475 -9.50 12.43 38.22
CA ASP A 475 -9.09 12.98 36.92
C ASP A 475 -10.10 12.53 35.87
N TRP A 476 -10.56 13.45 35.04
CA TRP A 476 -11.50 13.15 33.96
C TRP A 476 -11.05 13.75 32.64
N ARG A 477 -11.49 13.14 31.57
CA ARG A 477 -11.30 13.65 30.21
C ARG A 477 -12.50 13.33 29.34
N VAL A 478 -12.78 14.24 28.40
CA VAL A 478 -13.75 14.06 27.31
C VAL A 478 -13.10 14.58 26.05
N ASP A 479 -13.00 13.73 25.03
CA ASP A 479 -12.37 14.06 23.75
C ASP A 479 -13.30 13.72 22.60
N GLY A 480 -13.47 14.64 21.65
CA GLY A 480 -14.20 14.45 20.41
C GLY A 480 -13.28 14.52 19.20
N VAL A 481 -13.60 13.73 18.20
CA VAL A 481 -12.93 13.77 16.89
C VAL A 481 -13.94 13.70 15.76
N TYR A 482 -13.70 14.48 14.72
CA TYR A 482 -14.30 14.35 13.40
C TYR A 482 -13.17 14.25 12.38
N ALA A 483 -13.23 13.25 11.50
CA ALA A 483 -12.29 13.06 10.42
C ALA A 483 -13.03 12.66 9.14
N TYR A 484 -12.66 13.29 8.03
CA TYR A 484 -13.23 13.07 6.71
C TYR A 484 -12.09 12.97 5.70
N ASP A 485 -12.05 11.88 4.94
CA ASP A 485 -11.07 11.60 3.91
C ASP A 485 -11.78 11.47 2.56
N LYS A 486 -11.40 12.30 1.57
CA LYS A 486 -12.01 12.38 0.26
C LYS A 486 -10.98 12.15 -0.83
N LEU A 487 -11.15 11.08 -1.60
CA LEU A 487 -10.29 10.72 -2.71
C LEU A 487 -11.01 10.96 -4.04
N LYS A 488 -10.31 11.60 -4.98
CA LYS A 488 -10.66 11.64 -6.40
C LYS A 488 -9.63 10.82 -7.16
N LEU A 489 -10.06 9.71 -7.75
CA LEU A 489 -9.26 8.88 -8.63
C LEU A 489 -9.61 9.21 -10.08
N VAL A 490 -8.60 9.60 -10.88
CA VAL A 490 -8.73 9.76 -12.33
C VAL A 490 -7.89 8.67 -12.98
N GLN A 491 -8.51 7.84 -13.79
CA GLN A 491 -7.86 6.75 -14.52
C GLN A 491 -7.73 7.11 -15.98
N HIS A 492 -6.52 6.96 -16.53
CA HIS A 492 -6.16 7.29 -17.90
C HIS A 492 -5.90 6.04 -18.73
N GLY A 493 -6.17 6.10 -20.02
CA GLY A 493 -5.78 5.10 -21.00
C GLY A 493 -6.65 3.82 -20.99
N PHE A 494 -7.83 3.84 -20.39
CA PHE A 494 -8.76 2.72 -20.41
C PHE A 494 -9.56 2.73 -21.71
N ILE A 495 -9.31 1.74 -22.59
CA ILE A 495 -9.93 1.67 -23.92
C ILE A 495 -11.43 1.40 -23.80
N ASN A 496 -12.23 2.33 -24.29
CA ASN A 496 -13.69 2.16 -24.38
C ASN A 496 -14.05 1.26 -25.54
N ILE A 497 -14.91 0.26 -25.31
CA ILE A 497 -15.24 -0.79 -26.26
C ILE A 497 -16.03 -0.25 -27.45
N ALA A 498 -17.03 0.59 -27.18
CA ALA A 498 -17.84 1.18 -28.23
C ALA A 498 -17.01 2.11 -29.11
N ALA A 499 -16.14 2.93 -28.51
CA ALA A 499 -15.24 3.81 -29.23
C ALA A 499 -14.20 3.02 -30.05
N LEU A 500 -13.68 1.90 -29.53
CA LEU A 500 -12.79 1.02 -30.29
C LEU A 500 -13.50 0.39 -31.47
N THR A 501 -14.71 -0.11 -31.27
CA THR A 501 -15.56 -0.66 -32.36
C THR A 501 -15.75 0.37 -33.46
N GLN A 502 -16.11 1.59 -33.09
CA GLN A 502 -16.32 2.69 -34.02
C GLN A 502 -15.01 3.03 -34.75
N ALA A 503 -13.89 3.13 -34.05
CA ALA A 503 -12.58 3.46 -34.63
C ALA A 503 -12.12 2.38 -35.62
N ILE A 504 -12.38 1.11 -35.36
CA ILE A 504 -12.05 -0.01 -36.25
C ILE A 504 -12.92 0.04 -37.50
N ASN A 505 -14.21 0.26 -37.37
CA ASN A 505 -15.15 0.28 -38.46
C ASN A 505 -15.03 1.52 -39.36
N THR A 506 -14.60 2.65 -38.81
CA THR A 506 -14.34 3.88 -39.57
C THR A 506 -12.92 3.95 -40.11
N GLY A 507 -12.01 3.15 -39.58
CA GLY A 507 -10.57 3.28 -39.89
C GLY A 507 -9.94 4.53 -39.28
N SER A 508 -10.58 5.19 -38.29
CA SER A 508 -10.09 6.43 -37.72
C SER A 508 -8.89 6.27 -36.80
N TYR A 509 -8.58 5.05 -36.32
CA TYR A 509 -7.35 4.74 -35.61
C TYR A 509 -6.38 3.98 -36.51
N ASN A 510 -5.14 4.46 -36.60
CA ASN A 510 -4.10 3.91 -37.43
C ASN A 510 -3.25 2.91 -36.61
N PHE A 511 -3.44 1.60 -36.84
CA PHE A 511 -2.68 0.52 -36.21
C PHE A 511 -1.32 0.28 -36.90
N VAL A 512 -1.14 0.73 -38.15
CA VAL A 512 0.11 0.56 -38.89
C VAL A 512 1.18 1.52 -38.40
N ASN A 513 0.78 2.78 -38.18
CA ASN A 513 1.64 3.82 -37.62
C ASN A 513 0.89 4.62 -36.56
N PRO A 514 0.91 4.18 -35.30
CA PRO A 514 0.17 4.84 -34.22
C PRO A 514 0.57 6.30 -33.96
N SER A 515 1.78 6.72 -34.39
CA SER A 515 2.21 8.12 -34.24
C SER A 515 1.39 9.13 -35.05
N LEU A 516 0.66 8.64 -36.06
CA LEU A 516 -0.25 9.44 -36.90
C LEU A 516 -1.61 9.68 -36.26
N ASN A 517 -1.95 8.98 -35.18
CA ASN A 517 -3.20 9.23 -34.45
C ASN A 517 -3.16 10.61 -33.80
N SER A 518 -4.21 11.38 -33.96
CA SER A 518 -4.35 12.67 -33.26
C SER A 518 -4.72 12.45 -31.79
N ASP A 519 -4.43 13.45 -30.94
CA ASP A 519 -4.84 13.42 -29.54
C ASP A 519 -6.35 13.29 -29.38
N ALA A 520 -7.14 13.88 -30.30
CA ALA A 520 -8.60 13.73 -30.31
C ALA A 520 -9.04 12.27 -30.52
N VAL A 521 -8.37 11.53 -31.42
CA VAL A 521 -8.66 10.10 -31.64
C VAL A 521 -8.27 9.28 -30.41
N ARG A 522 -7.11 9.54 -29.82
CA ARG A 522 -6.65 8.85 -28.60
C ARG A 522 -7.60 9.09 -27.43
N GLN A 523 -8.00 10.35 -27.23
CA GLN A 523 -8.90 10.73 -26.14
C GLN A 523 -10.33 10.18 -26.36
N ALA A 524 -10.82 10.14 -27.58
CA ALA A 524 -12.11 9.51 -27.91
C ALA A 524 -12.08 8.01 -27.61
N LEU A 525 -10.95 7.34 -27.89
CA LEU A 525 -10.77 5.91 -27.68
C LEU A 525 -10.61 5.56 -26.18
N ALA A 526 -9.96 6.42 -25.42
CA ALA A 526 -9.66 6.21 -24.01
C ALA A 526 -9.97 7.47 -23.18
N PRO A 527 -11.26 7.80 -22.99
CA PRO A 527 -11.63 8.94 -22.16
C PRO A 527 -11.26 8.72 -20.69
N ASP A 528 -10.85 9.77 -20.02
CA ASP A 528 -10.53 9.72 -18.59
C ASP A 528 -11.74 9.30 -17.77
N LYS A 529 -11.53 8.38 -16.82
CA LYS A 529 -12.54 7.95 -15.86
C LYS A 529 -12.28 8.53 -14.49
N THR A 530 -13.20 9.33 -13.97
CA THR A 530 -13.12 9.94 -12.64
C THR A 530 -14.05 9.22 -11.68
N THR A 531 -13.50 8.77 -10.54
CA THR A 531 -14.24 8.09 -9.50
C THR A 531 -14.00 8.81 -8.16
N PRO A 532 -15.07 9.36 -7.54
CA PRO A 532 -15.00 9.88 -6.18
C PRO A 532 -15.19 8.77 -5.16
N SER A 533 -14.47 8.86 -4.04
CA SER A 533 -14.63 7.98 -2.88
C SER A 533 -14.41 8.79 -1.61
N HIS A 534 -15.03 8.41 -0.50
CA HIS A 534 -14.80 9.08 0.77
C HIS A 534 -15.02 8.14 1.96
N SER A 535 -14.43 8.51 3.08
CA SER A 535 -14.66 7.88 4.36
C SER A 535 -14.83 8.94 5.45
N GLU A 536 -15.57 8.58 6.49
CA GLU A 536 -15.86 9.47 7.60
C GLU A 536 -15.75 8.71 8.92
N THR A 537 -15.23 9.39 9.94
CA THR A 537 -15.17 8.89 11.31
C THR A 537 -15.44 10.03 12.27
N TYR A 538 -16.39 9.84 13.17
CA TYR A 538 -16.53 10.72 14.32
C TYR A 538 -16.72 9.91 15.60
N ALA A 539 -16.13 10.41 16.69
CA ALA A 539 -16.17 9.72 17.96
C ALA A 539 -16.20 10.71 19.13
N LEU A 540 -16.78 10.26 20.23
CA LEU A 540 -16.72 10.88 21.53
C LEU A 540 -16.19 9.83 22.52
N ASP A 541 -15.10 10.16 23.19
CA ASP A 541 -14.45 9.37 24.22
C ASP A 541 -14.58 10.08 25.56
N ALA A 542 -14.97 9.38 26.62
CA ALA A 542 -15.00 9.92 27.98
C ALA A 542 -14.38 8.91 28.95
N SER A 543 -13.55 9.39 29.88
CA SER A 543 -13.02 8.53 30.95
C SER A 543 -12.79 9.30 32.24
N VAL A 544 -12.84 8.57 33.34
CA VAL A 544 -12.46 9.06 34.67
C VAL A 544 -11.46 8.09 35.28
N THR A 545 -10.50 8.64 36.01
CA THR A 545 -9.50 7.87 36.76
C THR A 545 -9.48 8.27 38.21
N ARG A 546 -9.26 7.30 39.08
CA ARG A 546 -9.20 7.55 40.54
C ARG A 546 -8.19 6.66 41.23
N LYS A 547 -7.47 7.23 42.17
CA LYS A 547 -6.75 6.48 43.19
C LYS A 547 -7.75 5.91 44.18
N LEU A 548 -7.79 4.59 44.40
CA LEU A 548 -8.70 3.91 45.33
C LEU A 548 -8.11 3.88 46.73
N PHE A 549 -6.96 3.25 46.90
CA PHE A 549 -6.20 3.21 48.17
C PHE A 549 -4.72 2.86 47.88
N THR A 550 -3.88 2.98 48.90
CA THR A 550 -2.42 2.70 48.75
C THR A 550 -2.12 1.27 49.16
N LEU A 551 -1.50 0.52 48.25
CA LEU A 551 -0.92 -0.81 48.46
C LEU A 551 0.54 -0.68 48.93
N PRO A 552 1.18 -1.77 49.39
CA PRO A 552 2.60 -1.71 49.83
C PRO A 552 3.59 -1.25 48.74
N GLY A 553 3.23 -1.35 47.46
CA GLY A 553 4.00 -0.92 46.31
C GLY A 553 3.71 0.49 45.80
N GLY A 554 2.53 1.05 46.14
CA GLY A 554 2.06 2.32 45.62
C GLY A 554 0.54 2.39 45.56
N ASP A 555 0.01 3.34 44.81
CA ASP A 555 -1.43 3.61 44.75
C ASP A 555 -2.12 2.66 43.76
N LEU A 556 -3.17 1.95 44.25
CA LEU A 556 -4.11 1.23 43.38
C LEU A 556 -4.95 2.26 42.65
N GLN A 557 -4.93 2.21 41.33
CA GLN A 557 -5.65 3.14 40.46
C GLN A 557 -6.70 2.42 39.62
N LEU A 558 -7.85 3.04 39.44
CA LEU A 558 -8.92 2.56 38.57
C LEU A 558 -9.25 3.63 37.54
N ALA A 559 -9.32 3.24 36.29
CA ALA A 559 -9.88 4.02 35.21
C ALA A 559 -11.13 3.34 34.66
N VAL A 560 -12.18 4.09 34.37
CA VAL A 560 -13.37 3.63 33.67
C VAL A 560 -13.75 4.64 32.60
N GLY A 561 -14.30 4.17 31.50
CA GLY A 561 -14.69 5.06 30.42
C GLY A 561 -15.65 4.43 29.42
N GLY A 562 -16.07 5.25 28.47
CA GLY A 562 -16.94 4.88 27.36
C GLY A 562 -16.57 5.61 26.09
N GLN A 563 -16.97 5.04 24.98
CA GLN A 563 -16.80 5.61 23.64
C GLN A 563 -18.08 5.37 22.84
N ILE A 564 -18.46 6.36 22.06
CA ILE A 564 -19.37 6.18 20.93
C ILE A 564 -18.62 6.63 19.66
N ARG A 565 -18.66 5.81 18.61
CA ARG A 565 -17.97 6.06 17.35
C ARG A 565 -18.85 5.67 16.17
N HIS A 566 -18.90 6.52 15.17
CA HIS A 566 -19.49 6.22 13.88
C HIS A 566 -18.42 6.22 12.79
N GLU A 567 -18.46 5.22 11.90
CA GLU A 567 -17.56 5.07 10.77
C GLU A 567 -18.39 4.80 9.52
N MET A 568 -17.97 5.38 8.39
CA MET A 568 -18.59 5.22 7.08
C MET A 568 -17.52 5.14 5.99
N LEU A 569 -17.81 4.36 4.96
CA LEU A 569 -17.01 4.29 3.72
C LEU A 569 -17.93 4.23 2.51
N GLU A 570 -17.64 5.06 1.54
CA GLU A 570 -18.19 5.02 0.20
C GLU A 570 -17.06 5.04 -0.83
N ASN A 571 -16.73 3.88 -1.39
CA ASN A 571 -15.80 3.70 -2.48
C ASN A 571 -16.57 3.22 -3.71
N ASN A 572 -16.66 4.06 -4.72
CA ASN A 572 -17.43 3.78 -5.91
C ASN A 572 -16.69 2.88 -6.90
N ASN A 573 -17.44 2.07 -7.64
CA ASN A 573 -16.90 1.22 -8.69
C ASN A 573 -16.36 2.07 -9.85
N GLN A 574 -15.12 1.81 -10.27
CA GLN A 574 -14.44 2.55 -11.33
C GLN A 574 -14.96 2.20 -12.74
N ASN A 575 -15.70 1.11 -12.91
CA ASN A 575 -16.17 0.64 -14.21
C ASN A 575 -17.59 0.04 -14.14
N VAL A 576 -18.54 0.83 -13.62
CA VAL A 576 -19.94 0.40 -13.44
C VAL A 576 -20.57 -0.09 -14.75
N ALA A 577 -20.28 0.60 -15.85
CA ALA A 577 -20.84 0.29 -17.16
C ALA A 577 -20.19 -0.92 -17.84
N LEU A 578 -19.09 -1.43 -17.30
CA LEU A 578 -18.26 -2.48 -17.90
C LEU A 578 -17.91 -2.18 -19.37
N ASP A 579 -17.64 -0.92 -19.67
CA ASP A 579 -17.47 -0.38 -21.02
C ASP A 579 -16.01 -0.28 -21.47
N THR A 580 -15.08 -0.80 -20.66
CA THR A 580 -13.65 -0.83 -20.98
C THR A 580 -13.08 -2.23 -20.98
N TYR A 581 -11.95 -2.41 -21.68
CA TYR A 581 -11.25 -3.70 -21.79
C TYR A 581 -10.49 -4.11 -20.54
N SER A 582 -10.36 -3.27 -19.55
CA SER A 582 -9.69 -3.60 -18.29
C SER A 582 -10.66 -3.51 -17.15
N LEU A 583 -10.70 -4.56 -16.35
CA LEU A 583 -11.41 -4.53 -15.09
C LEU A 583 -10.41 -4.72 -13.97
N THR A 584 -10.22 -3.67 -13.23
CA THR A 584 -9.82 -3.83 -11.85
C THR A 584 -10.73 -2.90 -11.08
N THR A 585 -11.77 -3.45 -10.50
CA THR A 585 -12.73 -2.66 -9.74
C THR A 585 -12.78 -3.16 -8.32
N ALA A 586 -12.70 -2.24 -7.39
CA ALA A 586 -13.03 -2.48 -6.01
C ALA A 586 -14.04 -1.43 -5.60
N SER A 587 -15.17 -1.87 -5.05
CA SER A 587 -16.16 -0.99 -4.46
C SER A 587 -16.46 -1.43 -3.04
N ALA A 588 -16.65 -0.47 -2.15
CA ALA A 588 -16.94 -0.76 -0.75
C ALA A 588 -17.91 0.28 -0.20
N PHE A 589 -18.97 -0.20 0.44
CA PHE A 589 -20.01 0.65 0.99
C PHE A 589 -20.45 0.12 2.35
N GLY A 590 -20.49 1.00 3.32
CA GLY A 590 -21.02 0.63 4.63
C GLY A 590 -20.89 1.74 5.64
N SER A 591 -21.61 1.61 6.73
CA SER A 591 -21.47 2.43 7.91
C SER A 591 -21.89 1.64 9.14
N HIS A 592 -21.29 1.98 10.27
CA HIS A 592 -21.70 1.43 11.55
C HIS A 592 -21.46 2.42 12.70
N THR A 593 -22.17 2.15 13.80
CA THR A 593 -21.95 2.81 15.08
C THR A 593 -21.45 1.78 16.09
N VAL A 594 -20.39 2.14 16.80
CA VAL A 594 -19.77 1.35 17.86
C VAL A 594 -20.01 2.04 19.19
N SER A 595 -20.58 1.32 20.15
CA SER A 595 -20.71 1.75 21.55
C SER A 595 -19.81 0.88 22.42
N ALA A 596 -18.99 1.49 23.26
CA ALA A 596 -18.05 0.75 24.08
C ALA A 596 -17.97 1.26 25.51
N ALA A 597 -17.72 0.33 26.43
CA ALA A 597 -17.37 0.61 27.82
C ALA A 597 -16.07 -0.12 28.16
N PHE A 598 -15.20 0.52 28.95
CA PHE A 598 -13.89 -0.05 29.29
C PHE A 598 -13.47 0.33 30.70
N PHE A 599 -12.56 -0.49 31.24
CA PHE A 599 -11.90 -0.23 32.51
C PHE A 599 -10.43 -0.63 32.46
N GLU A 600 -9.63 -0.02 33.33
CA GLU A 600 -8.25 -0.38 33.58
C GLU A 600 -7.98 -0.27 35.09
N LEU A 601 -7.34 -1.29 35.66
CA LEU A 601 -6.88 -1.36 37.04
C LEU A 601 -5.37 -1.48 37.04
N ASP A 602 -4.69 -0.60 37.78
CA ASP A 602 -3.25 -0.64 37.98
C ASP A 602 -2.94 -0.84 39.45
N ALA A 603 -2.30 -1.95 39.79
CA ALA A 603 -2.07 -2.43 41.14
C ALA A 603 -0.59 -2.66 41.41
N PRO A 604 0.16 -1.70 41.97
CA PRO A 604 1.49 -1.89 42.48
C PRO A 604 1.43 -2.67 43.82
N VAL A 605 1.33 -4.01 43.71
CA VAL A 605 1.08 -4.91 44.84
C VAL A 605 2.21 -4.82 45.89
N PHE A 606 3.44 -4.83 45.41
CA PHE A 606 4.65 -4.60 46.20
C PHE A 606 5.58 -3.64 45.43
N LYS A 607 6.59 -3.09 46.07
CA LYS A 607 7.60 -2.23 45.42
C LYS A 607 8.24 -2.88 44.18
N GLN A 608 8.29 -4.22 44.19
CA GLN A 608 8.86 -4.99 43.07
C GLN A 608 7.83 -5.51 42.07
N LEU A 609 6.53 -5.53 42.40
CA LEU A 609 5.50 -6.17 41.57
C LEU A 609 4.35 -5.23 41.29
N GLU A 610 4.20 -4.88 40.05
CA GLU A 610 3.04 -4.18 39.47
C GLU A 610 2.21 -5.17 38.66
N VAL A 611 0.92 -5.18 38.82
CA VAL A 611 -0.07 -5.97 38.07
C VAL A 611 -1.08 -5.02 37.45
N ASN A 612 -1.37 -5.24 36.19
CA ASN A 612 -2.36 -4.47 35.42
C ASN A 612 -3.45 -5.41 34.90
N ALA A 613 -4.70 -4.98 34.99
CA ALA A 613 -5.85 -5.67 34.40
C ALA A 613 -6.75 -4.66 33.68
N SER A 614 -7.10 -4.95 32.45
CA SER A 614 -8.03 -4.12 31.68
C SER A 614 -9.01 -4.94 30.88
N GLY A 615 -10.14 -4.32 30.55
CA GLY A 615 -11.16 -4.96 29.73
C GLY A 615 -12.03 -3.93 29.04
N ARG A 616 -12.46 -4.28 27.83
CA ARG A 616 -13.33 -3.45 27.02
C ARG A 616 -14.43 -4.31 26.39
N PHE A 617 -15.64 -3.80 26.43
CA PHE A 617 -16.80 -4.35 25.75
C PHE A 617 -17.20 -3.41 24.61
N ASP A 618 -17.21 -3.90 23.39
CA ASP A 618 -17.62 -3.19 22.17
C ASP A 618 -18.90 -3.82 21.62
N HIS A 619 -19.87 -2.98 21.28
CA HIS A 619 -21.12 -3.35 20.61
C HIS A 619 -21.23 -2.59 19.29
N TYR A 620 -21.47 -3.33 18.22
CA TYR A 620 -21.58 -2.83 16.84
C TYR A 620 -23.05 -2.86 16.38
N SER A 621 -23.45 -1.81 15.64
CA SER A 621 -24.82 -1.71 15.09
C SER A 621 -25.20 -2.86 14.15
N GLU A 622 -24.23 -3.58 13.61
CA GLU A 622 -24.43 -4.81 12.81
C GLU A 622 -24.84 -6.03 13.66
N GLY A 623 -24.96 -5.87 14.98
CA GLY A 623 -25.53 -6.87 15.89
C GLY A 623 -24.53 -7.80 16.55
N PHE A 624 -23.22 -7.58 16.43
CA PHE A 624 -22.23 -8.36 17.19
C PHE A 624 -21.62 -7.56 18.34
N SER A 625 -21.14 -8.26 19.34
CA SER A 625 -20.45 -7.68 20.49
C SER A 625 -19.22 -8.48 20.85
N ARG A 626 -18.19 -7.81 21.39
CA ARG A 626 -16.95 -8.45 21.84
C ARG A 626 -16.44 -7.88 23.14
N PHE A 627 -15.96 -8.78 24.00
CA PHE A 627 -15.21 -8.43 25.20
C PHE A 627 -13.74 -8.76 24.99
N SER A 628 -12.87 -7.79 25.26
CA SER A 628 -11.42 -7.85 25.07
C SER A 628 -10.72 -7.68 26.43
N PRO A 629 -10.34 -8.75 27.13
CA PRO A 629 -9.56 -8.67 28.37
C PRO A 629 -8.07 -8.56 28.10
N LYS A 630 -7.35 -7.92 29.03
CA LYS A 630 -5.91 -7.91 29.08
C LYS A 630 -5.42 -7.96 30.52
N PHE A 631 -4.35 -8.75 30.75
CA PHE A 631 -3.63 -8.84 32.02
C PHE A 631 -2.16 -8.63 31.76
N GLY A 632 -1.49 -7.90 32.63
CA GLY A 632 -0.08 -7.63 32.57
C GLY A 632 0.56 -7.65 33.94
N PHE A 633 1.86 -7.94 33.98
CA PHE A 633 2.68 -7.79 35.16
C PHE A 633 4.04 -7.22 34.83
N LYS A 634 4.64 -6.52 35.78
CA LYS A 634 6.05 -6.10 35.78
C LYS A 634 6.64 -6.44 37.13
N PHE A 635 7.65 -7.29 37.15
CA PHE A 635 8.36 -7.70 38.35
C PHE A 635 9.82 -7.19 38.29
N THR A 636 10.19 -6.35 39.23
CA THR A 636 11.51 -5.67 39.32
C THR A 636 12.24 -6.14 40.55
N PRO A 637 12.84 -7.37 40.55
CA PRO A 637 13.53 -7.92 41.72
C PRO A 637 14.70 -7.09 42.14
N THR A 638 15.38 -6.43 41.21
CA THR A 638 16.50 -5.51 41.46
C THR A 638 16.37 -4.27 40.58
N LYS A 639 17.10 -3.21 40.91
CA LYS A 639 17.13 -1.99 40.05
C LYS A 639 17.69 -2.25 38.64
N ALA A 640 18.42 -3.36 38.47
CA ALA A 640 19.09 -3.71 37.22
C ALA A 640 18.27 -4.65 36.33
N ILE A 641 17.25 -5.31 36.85
CA ILE A 641 16.49 -6.34 36.11
C ILE A 641 15.01 -6.16 36.38
N ALA A 642 14.23 -6.09 35.30
CA ALA A 642 12.77 -6.20 35.36
C ALA A 642 12.29 -7.31 34.39
N LEU A 643 11.35 -8.11 34.84
CA LEU A 643 10.62 -9.09 34.06
C LEU A 643 9.23 -8.53 33.80
N ARG A 644 8.71 -8.72 32.58
CA ARG A 644 7.37 -8.29 32.22
C ARG A 644 6.66 -9.34 31.39
N GLY A 645 5.35 -9.33 31.43
CA GLY A 645 4.56 -10.21 30.58
C GLY A 645 3.13 -9.74 30.48
N THR A 646 2.50 -10.09 29.35
CA THR A 646 1.10 -9.76 29.10
C THR A 646 0.38 -10.94 28.47
N TYR A 647 -0.91 -11.03 28.76
CA TYR A 647 -1.87 -11.83 28.02
C TYR A 647 -3.04 -10.93 27.61
N SER A 648 -3.40 -10.94 26.33
CA SER A 648 -4.52 -10.17 25.83
C SER A 648 -5.34 -10.93 24.79
N GLN A 649 -6.61 -10.61 24.72
CA GLN A 649 -7.48 -10.97 23.62
C GLN A 649 -7.92 -9.70 22.90
N GLY A 650 -8.06 -9.82 21.60
CA GLY A 650 -8.48 -8.72 20.75
C GLY A 650 -9.31 -9.21 19.57
N PHE A 651 -9.76 -8.29 18.75
CA PHE A 651 -10.53 -8.60 17.56
C PHE A 651 -10.34 -7.53 16.48
N ARG A 652 -10.68 -7.90 15.24
CA ARG A 652 -10.87 -7.00 14.11
C ARG A 652 -12.30 -7.15 13.60
N ALA A 653 -13.01 -6.06 13.46
CA ALA A 653 -14.30 -6.06 12.80
C ALA A 653 -14.11 -6.34 11.29
N PRO A 654 -15.07 -6.99 10.60
CA PRO A 654 -15.06 -7.03 9.15
C PRO A 654 -15.02 -5.60 8.58
N THR A 655 -14.22 -5.37 7.55
CA THR A 655 -14.22 -4.09 6.83
C THR A 655 -15.51 -3.94 6.02
N PHE A 656 -15.85 -2.72 5.63
CA PHE A 656 -17.02 -2.49 4.76
C PHE A 656 -16.87 -3.14 3.39
N ALA A 657 -15.63 -3.36 2.93
CA ALA A 657 -15.38 -4.13 1.72
C ALA A 657 -15.70 -5.62 1.89
N GLU A 658 -15.47 -6.17 3.10
CA GLU A 658 -15.71 -7.58 3.40
C GLU A 658 -17.19 -7.86 3.76
N SER A 659 -17.84 -6.96 4.50
CA SER A 659 -19.20 -7.17 5.03
C SER A 659 -20.29 -6.45 4.27
N GLY A 660 -19.97 -5.35 3.58
CA GLY A 660 -20.95 -4.51 2.90
C GLY A 660 -21.69 -5.25 1.77
N PRO A 661 -23.02 -5.34 1.78
CA PRO A 661 -23.76 -6.17 0.82
C PRO A 661 -23.69 -5.64 -0.62
N ARG A 662 -23.30 -4.38 -0.82
CA ARG A 662 -23.03 -3.78 -2.13
C ARG A 662 -21.55 -3.72 -2.48
N SER A 663 -20.68 -4.19 -1.58
CA SER A 663 -19.25 -4.19 -1.79
C SER A 663 -18.84 -5.33 -2.71
N GLN A 664 -17.94 -5.04 -3.62
CA GLN A 664 -17.48 -6.01 -4.61
C GLN A 664 -16.02 -5.74 -4.97
N TYR A 665 -15.25 -6.80 -5.04
CA TYR A 665 -13.90 -6.81 -5.60
C TYR A 665 -13.86 -7.77 -6.77
N ALA A 666 -13.22 -7.40 -7.87
CA ALA A 666 -13.06 -8.27 -9.02
C ALA A 666 -11.60 -8.55 -9.30
N GLY A 667 -11.23 -9.81 -9.21
CA GLY A 667 -9.98 -10.37 -9.68
C GLY A 667 -10.22 -11.41 -10.75
N PHE A 668 -9.19 -12.12 -11.17
CA PHE A 668 -9.35 -13.22 -12.11
C PHE A 668 -8.40 -14.39 -11.77
N VAL A 669 -8.81 -15.59 -12.19
CA VAL A 669 -8.03 -16.81 -12.09
C VAL A 669 -7.98 -17.49 -13.46
N SER A 670 -6.85 -18.13 -13.78
CA SER A 670 -6.77 -18.94 -14.99
C SER A 670 -7.68 -20.16 -14.86
N SER A 671 -8.54 -20.41 -15.83
CA SER A 671 -9.49 -21.53 -15.87
C SER A 671 -9.42 -22.27 -17.19
N THR A 672 -9.25 -23.55 -17.14
CA THR A 672 -9.34 -24.43 -18.32
C THR A 672 -10.65 -25.20 -18.23
N PRO A 673 -11.54 -25.13 -19.23
CA PRO A 673 -12.74 -25.94 -19.27
C PRO A 673 -12.38 -27.43 -19.20
N PRO A 674 -13.20 -28.27 -18.56
CA PRO A 674 -12.93 -29.70 -18.52
C PRO A 674 -13.02 -30.35 -19.90
N CYS A 675 -12.31 -31.47 -20.10
CA CYS A 675 -12.25 -32.14 -21.40
C CYS A 675 -13.62 -32.50 -21.97
N ALA A 676 -14.61 -32.87 -21.14
CA ALA A 676 -15.97 -33.11 -21.60
C ALA A 676 -16.58 -31.88 -22.32
N TYR A 677 -16.38 -30.69 -21.75
CA TYR A 677 -16.82 -29.44 -22.37
C TYR A 677 -16.03 -29.14 -23.67
N ILE A 678 -14.71 -29.30 -23.62
CA ILE A 678 -13.83 -29.06 -24.78
C ILE A 678 -14.23 -29.97 -25.96
N LEU A 679 -14.45 -31.25 -25.72
CA LEU A 679 -14.88 -32.21 -26.75
C LEU A 679 -16.26 -31.88 -27.32
N ALA A 680 -17.23 -31.51 -26.49
CA ALA A 680 -18.56 -31.10 -26.92
C ALA A 680 -18.48 -29.88 -27.86
N HIS A 681 -17.54 -28.96 -27.67
CA HIS A 681 -17.30 -27.78 -28.51
C HIS A 681 -16.26 -28.04 -29.63
N GLY A 682 -16.19 -29.26 -30.16
CA GLY A 682 -15.35 -29.59 -31.30
C GLY A 682 -13.87 -29.76 -31.03
N GLY A 683 -13.48 -29.87 -29.76
CA GLY A 683 -12.13 -30.23 -29.38
C GLY A 683 -11.75 -31.67 -29.76
N THR A 684 -10.48 -32.01 -29.65
CA THR A 684 -9.94 -33.35 -29.96
C THR A 684 -9.36 -34.01 -28.74
N GLY A 685 -9.22 -35.33 -28.75
CA GLY A 685 -8.68 -36.12 -27.67
C GLY A 685 -9.75 -36.99 -26.98
N ASN A 686 -9.62 -37.14 -25.69
CA ASN A 686 -10.54 -37.93 -24.86
C ASN A 686 -10.90 -37.17 -23.56
N THR A 687 -11.69 -37.77 -22.67
CA THR A 687 -12.15 -37.14 -21.43
C THR A 687 -11.04 -36.83 -20.40
N THR A 688 -9.84 -37.35 -20.62
CA THR A 688 -8.68 -37.14 -19.74
C THR A 688 -7.65 -36.19 -20.36
N THR A 689 -7.41 -36.35 -21.68
CA THR A 689 -6.46 -35.54 -22.43
C THR A 689 -7.14 -34.96 -23.67
N CYS A 690 -7.25 -33.66 -23.73
CA CYS A 690 -7.98 -32.98 -24.78
C CYS A 690 -7.29 -31.71 -25.25
N SER A 691 -7.63 -31.27 -26.47
CA SER A 691 -7.18 -30.01 -27.06
C SER A 691 -8.38 -29.23 -27.58
N ALA A 692 -8.36 -27.93 -27.44
CA ALA A 692 -9.37 -27.01 -27.97
C ALA A 692 -9.48 -27.02 -29.50
N ASN A 693 -8.52 -27.57 -30.20
CA ASN A 693 -8.50 -27.66 -31.68
C ASN A 693 -8.74 -26.27 -32.37
N GLY A 694 -8.16 -25.22 -31.76
CA GLY A 694 -8.28 -23.85 -32.29
C GLY A 694 -9.61 -23.16 -32.00
N ASN A 695 -10.59 -23.81 -31.35
CA ASN A 695 -11.85 -23.16 -30.99
C ASN A 695 -11.61 -22.21 -29.79
N PRO A 696 -11.80 -20.89 -29.95
CA PRO A 696 -11.54 -19.91 -28.93
C PRO A 696 -12.52 -19.98 -27.73
N TYR A 697 -13.72 -20.57 -27.91
CA TYR A 697 -14.74 -20.69 -26.86
C TYR A 697 -14.49 -21.82 -25.88
N ASN A 698 -13.55 -22.70 -26.16
CA ASN A 698 -13.21 -23.84 -25.30
C ASN A 698 -11.74 -23.90 -24.82
N THR A 699 -10.94 -22.86 -25.12
CA THR A 699 -9.56 -22.73 -24.63
C THR A 699 -9.51 -22.29 -23.17
N THR A 700 -8.32 -22.41 -22.55
CA THR A 700 -7.98 -21.77 -21.26
C THR A 700 -8.24 -20.27 -21.35
N TYR A 701 -8.82 -19.72 -20.28
CA TYR A 701 -9.19 -18.31 -20.20
C TYR A 701 -9.04 -17.77 -18.78
N ASN A 702 -9.11 -16.46 -18.61
CA ASN A 702 -9.16 -15.84 -17.32
C ASN A 702 -10.62 -15.76 -16.85
N LEU A 703 -10.99 -16.55 -15.86
CA LEU A 703 -12.28 -16.48 -15.20
C LEU A 703 -12.28 -15.35 -14.19
N GLY A 704 -13.26 -14.47 -14.25
CA GLY A 704 -13.48 -13.44 -13.25
C GLY A 704 -13.99 -14.04 -11.94
N ARG A 705 -13.27 -13.72 -10.86
CA ARG A 705 -13.69 -13.98 -9.49
C ARG A 705 -14.27 -12.69 -8.92
N GLY A 706 -15.58 -12.59 -8.88
CA GLY A 706 -16.30 -11.49 -8.26
C GLY A 706 -16.43 -11.76 -6.77
N VAL A 707 -15.56 -11.18 -5.94
CA VAL A 707 -15.68 -11.33 -4.49
C VAL A 707 -16.73 -10.34 -3.99
N VAL A 708 -17.75 -10.83 -3.32
CA VAL A 708 -18.88 -10.02 -2.82
C VAL A 708 -18.86 -9.94 -1.31
N GLY A 709 -19.25 -8.80 -0.77
CA GLY A 709 -19.36 -8.60 0.67
C GLY A 709 -20.38 -9.53 1.31
N ASN A 710 -20.06 -10.01 2.51
CA ASN A 710 -20.91 -10.93 3.26
C ASN A 710 -21.30 -10.31 4.62
N PRO A 711 -22.54 -9.89 4.81
CA PRO A 711 -22.98 -9.26 6.06
C PRO A 711 -23.04 -10.21 7.27
N ASN A 712 -22.92 -11.53 7.05
CA ASN A 712 -22.95 -12.54 8.10
C ASN A 712 -21.57 -12.89 8.68
N LEU A 713 -20.52 -12.16 8.27
CA LEU A 713 -19.17 -12.36 8.77
C LEU A 713 -19.08 -12.10 10.27
N GLN A 714 -18.34 -12.98 10.94
CA GLN A 714 -17.96 -12.78 12.34
C GLN A 714 -16.62 -12.06 12.42
N PRO A 715 -16.38 -11.26 13.47
CA PRO A 715 -15.07 -10.66 13.69
C PRO A 715 -13.95 -11.69 13.75
N GLU A 716 -12.80 -11.33 13.20
CA GLU A 716 -11.56 -12.06 13.48
C GLU A 716 -11.19 -11.85 14.94
N THR A 717 -10.68 -12.88 15.60
CA THR A 717 -10.30 -12.83 17.00
C THR A 717 -8.82 -13.10 17.19
N SER A 718 -8.23 -12.54 18.24
CA SER A 718 -6.82 -12.79 18.55
C SER A 718 -6.59 -13.15 20.01
N ARG A 719 -5.51 -13.93 20.23
CA ARG A 719 -4.88 -14.13 21.53
C ARG A 719 -3.40 -13.77 21.39
N SER A 720 -2.94 -12.85 22.23
CA SER A 720 -1.56 -12.43 22.26
C SER A 720 -0.96 -12.75 23.63
N PHE A 721 0.27 -13.23 23.59
CA PHE A 721 1.09 -13.46 24.78
C PHE A 721 2.44 -12.79 24.56
N THR A 722 2.91 -11.99 25.53
CA THR A 722 4.27 -11.44 25.52
C THR A 722 4.96 -11.75 26.82
N PHE A 723 6.28 -12.00 26.76
CA PHE A 723 7.13 -12.15 27.93
C PHE A 723 8.50 -11.58 27.62
N GLY A 724 9.01 -10.75 28.52
CA GLY A 724 10.26 -10.05 28.27
C GLY A 724 11.05 -9.73 29.52
N THR A 725 12.29 -9.33 29.27
CA THR A 725 13.24 -8.91 30.28
C THR A 725 13.82 -7.55 29.90
N ILE A 726 13.97 -6.68 30.89
CA ILE A 726 14.68 -5.42 30.79
C ILE A 726 15.90 -5.54 31.72
N VAL A 727 17.08 -5.31 31.17
CA VAL A 727 18.37 -5.40 31.88
C VAL A 727 19.07 -4.06 31.80
N GLN A 728 19.26 -3.40 32.95
CA GLN A 728 19.91 -2.11 33.09
C GLN A 728 20.99 -2.16 34.19
N PRO A 729 22.11 -2.85 33.92
CA PRO A 729 23.13 -3.08 34.91
C PRO A 729 23.85 -1.80 35.32
N VAL A 730 23.90 -0.81 34.43
CA VAL A 730 24.50 0.51 34.64
C VAL A 730 23.59 1.59 34.00
N ARG A 731 23.69 2.83 34.47
CA ARG A 731 22.82 3.94 34.05
C ARG A 731 22.94 4.29 32.56
N TRP A 732 24.07 3.96 31.95
CA TRP A 732 24.35 4.28 30.54
C TRP A 732 23.96 3.17 29.55
N PHE A 733 23.55 1.98 30.04
CA PHE A 733 23.19 0.86 29.17
C PHE A 733 21.87 0.21 29.58
N SER A 734 20.99 0.00 28.62
CA SER A 734 19.72 -0.72 28.74
C SER A 734 19.58 -1.73 27.62
N LEU A 735 19.14 -2.94 27.96
CA LEU A 735 18.78 -4.01 27.01
C LEU A 735 17.39 -4.52 27.32
N THR A 736 16.58 -4.66 26.30
CA THR A 736 15.25 -5.26 26.39
C THR A 736 15.15 -6.40 25.39
N VAL A 737 14.64 -7.54 25.84
CA VAL A 737 14.35 -8.71 24.99
C VAL A 737 12.93 -9.15 25.30
N ASP A 738 12.06 -9.15 24.29
CA ASP A 738 10.66 -9.54 24.42
C ASP A 738 10.32 -10.66 23.42
N TYR A 739 9.83 -11.78 23.93
CA TYR A 739 9.17 -12.81 23.12
C TYR A 739 7.71 -12.45 22.94
N TYR A 740 7.18 -12.69 21.75
CA TYR A 740 5.77 -12.57 21.47
C TYR A 740 5.20 -13.80 20.75
N ASN A 741 3.92 -14.07 20.98
CA ASN A 741 3.14 -15.06 20.24
C ASN A 741 1.72 -14.51 20.04
N VAL A 742 1.29 -14.42 18.80
CA VAL A 742 -0.05 -13.94 18.43
C VAL A 742 -0.73 -15.00 17.57
N LYS A 743 -1.87 -15.47 18.03
CA LYS A 743 -2.79 -16.31 17.25
C LYS A 743 -3.96 -15.46 16.80
N LYS A 744 -4.18 -15.33 15.49
CA LYS A 744 -5.31 -14.66 14.85
C LYS A 744 -6.21 -15.74 14.24
N SER A 745 -7.48 -15.82 14.64
CA SER A 745 -8.44 -16.87 14.29
C SER A 745 -9.65 -16.29 13.58
N ASN A 746 -10.41 -17.13 12.89
CA ASN A 746 -11.55 -16.73 12.07
C ASN A 746 -11.14 -15.71 10.99
N LEU A 747 -10.01 -15.94 10.32
CA LEU A 747 -9.55 -15.05 9.27
C LEU A 747 -10.66 -14.87 8.22
N ILE A 748 -10.86 -13.63 7.80
CA ILE A 748 -11.77 -13.33 6.70
C ILE A 748 -10.98 -13.52 5.40
N VAL A 749 -11.41 -14.49 4.63
CA VAL A 749 -10.78 -14.87 3.35
C VAL A 749 -11.81 -14.90 2.24
N THR A 750 -11.36 -14.76 1.00
CA THR A 750 -12.23 -14.93 -0.17
C THR A 750 -12.68 -16.39 -0.27
N GLY A 751 -13.90 -16.60 -0.74
CA GLY A 751 -14.52 -17.95 -0.81
C GLY A 751 -13.58 -19.02 -1.37
N PRO A 752 -13.23 -20.00 -0.58
CA PRO A 752 -12.20 -21.00 -0.94
C PRO A 752 -12.68 -22.01 -2.00
N ASP A 753 -13.99 -22.06 -2.25
CA ASP A 753 -14.62 -23.11 -3.07
C ASP A 753 -14.91 -22.68 -4.51
N ILE A 754 -14.18 -21.68 -5.05
CA ILE A 754 -14.35 -21.26 -6.46
C ILE A 754 -14.14 -22.46 -7.42
N GLY A 755 -13.21 -23.34 -7.14
CA GLY A 755 -13.00 -24.57 -7.93
C GLY A 755 -14.21 -25.48 -7.94
N LYS A 756 -14.91 -25.63 -6.80
CA LYS A 756 -16.17 -26.39 -6.73
C LYS A 756 -17.26 -25.70 -7.54
N ALA A 757 -17.37 -24.38 -7.47
CA ALA A 757 -18.36 -23.62 -8.24
C ALA A 757 -18.13 -23.76 -9.75
N VAL A 758 -16.88 -23.67 -10.21
CA VAL A 758 -16.51 -23.90 -11.62
C VAL A 758 -16.83 -25.33 -12.05
N SER A 759 -16.49 -26.32 -11.23
CA SER A 759 -16.79 -27.73 -11.52
C SER A 759 -18.31 -27.99 -11.61
N ALA A 760 -19.09 -27.44 -10.67
CA ALA A 760 -20.54 -27.54 -10.67
C ALA A 760 -21.17 -26.86 -11.92
N TYR A 761 -20.63 -25.73 -12.36
CA TYR A 761 -21.05 -25.06 -13.58
C TYR A 761 -20.89 -25.97 -14.79
N PHE A 762 -19.67 -26.48 -15.02
CA PHE A 762 -19.37 -27.28 -16.20
C PHE A 762 -19.98 -28.70 -16.19
N ALA A 763 -20.43 -29.21 -15.05
CA ALA A 763 -21.14 -30.47 -14.94
C ALA A 763 -22.63 -30.35 -15.33
N SER A 764 -23.12 -29.14 -15.57
CA SER A 764 -24.54 -28.87 -15.84
C SER A 764 -24.88 -28.97 -17.33
N SER A 765 -26.12 -29.31 -17.62
CA SER A 765 -26.58 -29.52 -19.00
C SER A 765 -27.00 -28.23 -19.72
N ASN A 766 -27.36 -27.19 -18.98
CA ASN A 766 -27.80 -25.91 -19.52
C ASN A 766 -27.52 -24.78 -18.53
N LEU A 767 -27.71 -23.55 -18.94
CA LEU A 767 -27.35 -22.35 -18.15
C LEU A 767 -28.16 -22.24 -16.85
N ASP A 768 -29.44 -22.59 -16.84
CA ASP A 768 -30.25 -22.47 -15.62
C ASP A 768 -29.86 -23.52 -14.60
N ALA A 769 -29.59 -24.75 -15.06
CA ALA A 769 -29.03 -25.81 -14.19
C ALA A 769 -27.65 -25.42 -13.67
N ALA A 770 -26.80 -24.79 -14.50
CA ALA A 770 -25.48 -24.35 -14.08
C ALA A 770 -25.54 -23.23 -13.01
N LYS A 771 -26.45 -22.26 -13.18
CA LYS A 771 -26.71 -21.22 -12.18
C LYS A 771 -27.16 -21.80 -10.84
N ALA A 772 -28.10 -22.75 -10.90
CA ALA A 772 -28.60 -23.44 -9.71
C ALA A 772 -27.49 -24.28 -9.02
N ALA A 773 -26.70 -24.99 -9.80
CA ALA A 773 -25.60 -25.80 -9.27
C ALA A 773 -24.51 -24.95 -8.60
N VAL A 774 -24.16 -23.80 -9.18
CA VAL A 774 -23.20 -22.87 -8.55
C VAL A 774 -23.78 -22.27 -7.27
N ALA A 775 -25.05 -21.87 -7.25
CA ALA A 775 -25.71 -21.37 -6.04
C ALA A 775 -25.79 -22.42 -4.92
N ALA A 776 -25.87 -23.69 -5.27
CA ALA A 776 -25.90 -24.82 -4.32
C ALA A 776 -24.53 -25.06 -3.62
N VAL A 777 -23.43 -24.49 -4.11
CA VAL A 777 -22.11 -24.58 -3.45
C VAL A 777 -22.12 -23.90 -2.07
N GLY A 778 -22.88 -22.83 -1.93
CA GLY A 778 -23.05 -22.12 -0.66
C GLY A 778 -23.63 -20.71 -0.83
N PRO A 779 -24.04 -20.08 0.28
CA PRO A 779 -24.52 -18.71 0.27
C PRO A 779 -23.50 -17.75 -0.35
N GLY A 780 -23.97 -16.87 -1.28
CA GLY A 780 -23.12 -15.88 -1.95
C GLY A 780 -22.41 -16.39 -3.22
N TYR A 781 -22.42 -17.68 -3.51
CA TYR A 781 -21.95 -18.20 -4.80
C TYR A 781 -23.02 -17.99 -5.88
N SER A 782 -22.64 -17.41 -7.00
CA SER A 782 -23.54 -17.20 -8.13
C SER A 782 -22.79 -17.04 -9.45
N VAL A 783 -23.44 -17.37 -10.56
CA VAL A 783 -22.95 -17.03 -11.90
C VAL A 783 -23.39 -15.59 -12.20
N ASN A 784 -22.42 -14.67 -12.30
CA ASN A 784 -22.68 -13.27 -12.61
C ASN A 784 -22.82 -13.06 -14.12
N THR A 785 -21.83 -13.49 -14.89
CA THR A 785 -21.77 -13.26 -16.33
C THR A 785 -21.27 -14.52 -17.03
N VAL A 786 -21.82 -14.80 -18.20
CA VAL A 786 -21.38 -15.88 -19.10
C VAL A 786 -20.83 -15.31 -20.40
N ASP A 787 -20.01 -16.10 -21.09
CA ASP A 787 -19.47 -15.77 -22.40
C ASP A 787 -20.59 -15.74 -23.49
N ALA A 788 -20.27 -15.18 -24.64
CA ALA A 788 -21.08 -15.38 -25.82
C ALA A 788 -21.20 -16.88 -26.12
N VAL A 789 -22.35 -17.26 -26.62
CA VAL A 789 -22.58 -18.64 -27.07
C VAL A 789 -21.66 -18.92 -28.26
N ASP A 790 -21.03 -20.09 -28.25
CA ASP A 790 -20.22 -20.55 -29.40
C ASP A 790 -21.10 -20.66 -30.66
N PRO A 791 -20.82 -19.88 -31.70
CA PRO A 791 -21.66 -19.87 -32.93
C PRO A 791 -21.70 -21.22 -33.65
N LEU A 792 -20.69 -22.07 -33.46
CA LEU A 792 -20.65 -23.42 -34.05
C LEU A 792 -21.47 -24.41 -33.22
N TYR A 793 -21.70 -24.10 -31.95
CA TYR A 793 -22.40 -24.98 -31.01
C TYR A 793 -23.44 -24.20 -30.19
N PRO A 794 -24.45 -23.59 -30.86
CA PRO A 794 -25.34 -22.61 -30.24
C PRO A 794 -26.25 -23.13 -29.15
N ASN A 795 -26.42 -24.46 -29.05
CA ASN A 795 -27.23 -25.12 -28.03
C ASN A 795 -26.46 -25.63 -26.83
N LEU A 796 -25.13 -25.43 -26.82
CA LEU A 796 -24.29 -25.87 -25.71
C LEU A 796 -24.09 -24.77 -24.64
N LEU A 797 -23.71 -25.19 -23.48
CA LEU A 797 -23.45 -24.31 -22.33
C LEU A 797 -22.30 -23.33 -22.65
N PRO A 798 -22.50 -21.98 -22.56
CA PRO A 798 -21.40 -21.03 -22.67
C PRO A 798 -20.48 -21.10 -21.46
N ARG A 799 -19.23 -20.64 -21.58
CA ARG A 799 -18.33 -20.55 -20.42
C ARG A 799 -18.80 -19.53 -19.41
N PRO A 800 -18.59 -19.71 -18.10
CA PRO A 800 -18.77 -18.63 -17.13
C PRO A 800 -17.63 -17.61 -17.31
N LEU A 801 -17.98 -16.33 -17.35
CA LEU A 801 -16.99 -15.24 -17.37
C LEU A 801 -16.73 -14.68 -15.98
N ILE A 802 -17.78 -14.58 -15.17
CA ILE A 802 -17.67 -14.15 -13.78
C ILE A 802 -18.47 -15.10 -12.89
N ILE A 803 -17.82 -15.65 -11.89
CA ILE A 803 -18.46 -16.33 -10.77
C ILE A 803 -18.24 -15.49 -9.51
N ASN A 804 -19.34 -15.10 -8.86
CA ASN A 804 -19.29 -14.45 -7.56
C ASN A 804 -18.98 -15.48 -6.47
N VAL A 805 -18.14 -15.07 -5.55
CA VAL A 805 -17.78 -15.84 -4.33
C VAL A 805 -17.86 -14.91 -3.12
N PRO A 806 -18.35 -15.36 -1.96
CA PRO A 806 -18.45 -14.53 -0.77
C PRO A 806 -17.11 -14.45 -0.02
N TYR A 807 -16.97 -13.47 0.86
CA TYR A 807 -16.02 -13.58 1.96
C TYR A 807 -16.56 -14.57 3.02
N VAL A 808 -15.67 -15.33 3.64
CA VAL A 808 -16.00 -16.30 4.69
C VAL A 808 -14.99 -16.25 5.83
N ASN A 809 -15.41 -16.61 7.04
CA ASN A 809 -14.50 -16.84 8.15
C ASN A 809 -13.90 -18.23 8.06
N ALA A 810 -12.59 -18.32 7.91
CA ALA A 810 -11.88 -19.60 7.85
C ALA A 810 -10.46 -19.44 8.43
N ASN A 811 -9.81 -20.57 8.70
CA ASN A 811 -8.39 -20.64 9.02
C ASN A 811 -7.99 -19.88 10.31
N TYR A 812 -6.73 -19.99 10.67
CA TYR A 812 -6.09 -19.15 11.67
C TYR A 812 -4.60 -19.02 11.38
N MET A 813 -4.01 -17.92 11.81
CA MET A 813 -2.59 -17.62 11.67
C MET A 813 -1.92 -17.55 13.04
N VAL A 814 -0.71 -18.09 13.14
CA VAL A 814 0.13 -17.99 14.33
C VAL A 814 1.44 -17.31 13.94
N THR A 815 1.73 -16.19 14.58
CA THR A 815 2.99 -15.45 14.40
C THR A 815 3.71 -15.35 15.74
N SER A 816 4.98 -15.71 15.80
CA SER A 816 5.81 -15.57 17.00
C SER A 816 7.21 -15.08 16.64
N GLY A 817 7.86 -14.41 17.59
CA GLY A 817 9.20 -13.87 17.39
C GLY A 817 9.80 -13.29 18.65
N ILE A 818 10.99 -12.72 18.47
CA ILE A 818 11.75 -12.04 19.52
C ILE A 818 12.06 -10.62 19.06
N ASP A 819 11.66 -9.64 19.86
CA ASP A 819 12.04 -8.25 19.71
C ASP A 819 13.20 -7.93 20.63
N LEU A 820 14.24 -7.27 20.10
CA LEU A 820 15.42 -6.84 20.84
C LEU A 820 15.57 -5.32 20.71
N SER A 821 15.84 -4.65 21.82
CA SER A 821 16.21 -3.23 21.83
C SER A 821 17.35 -3.03 22.82
N ALA A 822 18.44 -2.40 22.38
CA ALA A 822 19.55 -2.03 23.26
C ALA A 822 19.92 -0.56 23.04
N THR A 823 20.17 0.15 24.14
CA THR A 823 20.59 1.54 24.10
C THR A 823 21.81 1.73 25.02
N ALA A 824 22.83 2.38 24.49
CA ALA A 824 23.99 2.83 25.27
C ALA A 824 24.15 4.35 25.10
N ASN A 825 24.39 5.06 26.20
CA ASN A 825 24.58 6.51 26.19
C ASN A 825 25.79 6.85 27.09
N LEU A 826 26.95 6.99 26.45
CA LEU A 826 28.24 7.20 27.13
C LEU A 826 28.77 8.61 26.89
N ARG A 827 29.16 9.26 27.95
CA ARG A 827 30.00 10.45 27.89
C ARG A 827 31.46 10.00 27.75
N LEU A 828 32.01 10.11 26.53
CA LEU A 828 33.40 9.71 26.24
C LEU A 828 34.39 10.72 26.80
N THR A 829 34.05 12.02 26.70
CA THR A 829 34.76 13.14 27.30
C THR A 829 33.71 14.19 27.72
N ASP A 830 34.14 15.26 28.37
CA ASP A 830 33.23 16.36 28.75
C ASP A 830 32.57 17.03 27.55
N LYS A 831 33.11 16.89 26.35
CA LYS A 831 32.65 17.48 25.12
C LYS A 831 32.10 16.48 24.10
N ILE A 832 32.26 15.16 24.34
CA ILE A 832 31.87 14.12 23.39
C ILE A 832 30.94 13.13 24.08
N ARG A 833 29.73 13.01 23.54
CA ARG A 833 28.75 11.99 23.92
C ARG A 833 28.56 11.01 22.76
N TRP A 834 28.59 9.73 23.07
CA TRP A 834 28.23 8.66 22.15
C TRP A 834 26.89 8.02 22.56
N THR A 835 25.95 7.98 21.65
CA THR A 835 24.68 7.26 21.82
C THR A 835 24.60 6.18 20.76
N SER A 836 24.35 4.94 21.18
CA SER A 836 24.13 3.80 20.30
C SER A 836 22.79 3.17 20.61
N ARG A 837 21.99 2.94 19.57
CA ARG A 837 20.68 2.29 19.69
C ARG A 837 20.57 1.20 18.66
N ILE A 838 20.25 -0.03 19.10
CA ILE A 838 19.98 -1.19 18.25
C ILE A 838 18.52 -1.58 18.47
N GLU A 839 17.82 -1.84 17.40
CA GLU A 839 16.52 -2.49 17.41
C GLU A 839 16.52 -3.63 16.40
N GLY A 840 15.97 -4.79 16.80
CA GLY A 840 15.86 -5.95 15.93
C GLY A 840 14.65 -6.79 16.24
N THR A 841 14.11 -7.43 15.21
CA THR A 841 13.02 -8.42 15.33
C THR A 841 13.44 -9.68 14.59
N TYR A 842 13.37 -10.82 15.28
CA TYR A 842 13.57 -12.14 14.71
C TYR A 842 12.24 -12.89 14.69
N LEU A 843 11.72 -13.17 13.49
CA LEU A 843 10.48 -13.91 13.26
C LEU A 843 10.75 -15.41 13.38
N LEU A 844 10.24 -16.04 14.43
CA LEU A 844 10.36 -17.47 14.69
C LEU A 844 9.39 -18.27 13.81
N THR A 845 8.11 -17.91 13.86
CA THR A 845 7.04 -18.57 13.11
C THR A 845 6.11 -17.55 12.47
N SER A 846 5.60 -17.88 11.29
CA SER A 846 4.50 -17.23 10.61
C SER A 846 3.76 -18.33 9.87
N ASN A 847 2.76 -18.94 10.53
CA ASN A 847 2.10 -20.17 10.08
C ASN A 847 0.61 -19.92 9.87
N LEU A 848 0.14 -20.17 8.65
CA LEU A 848 -1.27 -20.22 8.31
C LEU A 848 -1.75 -21.67 8.42
N HIS A 849 -2.77 -21.87 9.25
CA HIS A 849 -3.42 -23.17 9.42
C HIS A 849 -4.71 -23.20 8.62
N THR A 850 -4.75 -24.03 7.60
CA THR A 850 -5.91 -24.24 6.73
C THR A 850 -6.54 -25.62 6.97
N ALA A 851 -7.67 -25.89 6.35
CA ALA A 851 -8.30 -27.21 6.38
C ALA A 851 -7.41 -28.33 5.79
N THR A 852 -6.47 -27.97 4.91
CA THR A 852 -5.58 -28.92 4.22
C THR A 852 -4.21 -29.08 4.87
N GLY A 853 -3.87 -28.27 5.88
CA GLY A 853 -2.59 -28.37 6.58
C GLY A 853 -2.01 -27.03 7.04
N ILE A 854 -0.73 -27.04 7.41
CA ILE A 854 0.01 -25.88 7.90
C ILE A 854 0.92 -25.36 6.79
N GLN A 855 0.80 -24.07 6.50
CA GLN A 855 1.65 -23.37 5.57
C GLN A 855 2.57 -22.42 6.35
N SER A 856 3.89 -22.58 6.22
CA SER A 856 4.90 -21.82 6.97
C SER A 856 5.54 -20.76 6.09
N TYR A 857 5.49 -19.51 6.53
CA TYR A 857 5.90 -18.34 5.73
C TYR A 857 7.08 -17.57 6.27
N ALA A 858 7.54 -17.80 7.49
CA ALA A 858 8.67 -17.07 8.06
C ALA A 858 9.94 -17.24 7.19
N GLY A 859 10.45 -16.12 6.66
CA GLY A 859 11.58 -16.10 5.75
C GLY A 859 11.25 -16.48 4.31
N THR A 860 9.98 -16.44 3.90
CA THR A 860 9.52 -16.75 2.55
C THR A 860 8.73 -15.59 1.93
N PHE A 861 8.36 -15.72 0.66
CA PHE A 861 7.55 -14.75 -0.08
C PHE A 861 6.10 -14.62 0.39
N GLY A 862 5.56 -15.65 1.03
CA GLY A 862 4.17 -15.67 1.48
C GLY A 862 3.95 -15.17 2.92
N PRO A 863 2.71 -15.19 3.40
CA PRO A 863 1.49 -15.48 2.63
C PRO A 863 1.23 -14.40 1.59
N TYR A 864 0.88 -14.82 0.39
CA TYR A 864 0.83 -13.89 -0.76
C TYR A 864 -0.22 -12.80 -0.56
N ASP A 865 -1.44 -13.20 -0.21
CA ASP A 865 -2.56 -12.27 -0.01
C ASP A 865 -2.36 -11.33 1.19
N LEU A 866 -1.73 -11.79 2.28
CA LEU A 866 -1.52 -10.97 3.48
C LEU A 866 -0.24 -10.12 3.43
N SER A 867 0.73 -10.50 2.60
CA SER A 867 2.01 -9.80 2.48
C SER A 867 2.11 -8.92 1.25
N SER A 868 1.05 -8.82 0.46
CA SER A 868 1.06 -8.19 -0.86
C SER A 868 2.23 -8.69 -1.74
N GLY A 869 2.57 -9.98 -1.58
CA GLY A 869 3.62 -10.64 -2.35
C GLY A 869 5.06 -10.21 -2.05
N ASN A 870 5.31 -9.45 -0.99
CA ASN A 870 6.67 -9.00 -0.62
C ASN A 870 7.37 -9.90 0.41
N GLY A 871 6.64 -10.85 0.99
CA GLY A 871 7.19 -11.82 1.92
C GLY A 871 7.53 -11.29 3.31
N SER A 872 8.04 -12.18 4.15
CA SER A 872 8.33 -11.94 5.57
C SER A 872 9.79 -12.30 5.89
N PRO A 873 10.74 -11.37 5.89
CA PRO A 873 12.11 -11.68 6.29
C PRO A 873 12.17 -12.13 7.75
N ARG A 874 13.02 -13.14 8.07
CA ARG A 874 13.15 -13.62 9.45
C ARG A 874 13.82 -12.62 10.38
N LEU A 875 14.76 -11.82 9.88
CA LEU A 875 15.52 -10.87 10.68
C LEU A 875 15.45 -9.49 10.05
N ARG A 876 15.03 -8.51 10.83
CA ARG A 876 15.12 -7.09 10.52
C ARG A 876 15.72 -6.34 11.71
N GLY A 877 16.45 -5.28 11.44
CA GLY A 877 16.98 -4.45 12.50
C GLY A 877 17.60 -3.15 12.01
N ASN A 878 17.75 -2.25 12.94
CA ASN A 878 18.43 -0.97 12.76
C ASN A 878 19.46 -0.77 13.85
N TRP A 879 20.58 -0.17 13.49
CA TRP A 879 21.62 0.23 14.42
C TRP A 879 22.02 1.68 14.15
N GLN A 880 21.64 2.58 15.04
CA GLN A 880 22.02 3.98 14.98
C GLN A 880 23.15 4.27 15.98
N ASN A 881 24.18 4.92 15.50
CA ASN A 881 25.28 5.45 16.29
C ASN A 881 25.38 6.95 16.08
N THR A 882 25.35 7.71 17.17
CA THR A 882 25.44 9.17 17.14
C THR A 882 26.60 9.64 18.02
N LEU A 883 27.46 10.47 17.48
CA LEU A 883 28.47 11.23 18.18
C LEU A 883 28.04 12.69 18.26
N GLU A 884 27.92 13.22 19.45
CA GLU A 884 27.65 14.63 19.72
C GLU A 884 28.92 15.31 20.25
N PHE A 885 29.29 16.42 19.60
CA PHE A 885 30.45 17.21 19.94
C PHE A 885 29.99 18.54 20.57
N GLY A 886 29.91 18.55 21.91
CA GLY A 886 29.24 19.60 22.63
C GLY A 886 27.75 19.69 22.24
N GLU A 887 27.25 20.92 22.14
CA GLU A 887 25.89 21.18 21.65
C GLU A 887 25.86 21.60 20.17
N ALA A 888 27.02 21.84 19.55
CA ALA A 888 27.12 22.48 18.26
C ALA A 888 27.08 21.49 17.08
N PHE A 889 27.60 20.29 17.22
CA PHE A 889 27.74 19.37 16.09
C PHE A 889 27.36 17.94 16.47
N SER A 890 26.67 17.26 15.59
CA SER A 890 26.38 15.82 15.71
C SER A 890 26.61 15.09 14.40
N LEU A 891 27.09 13.85 14.52
CA LEU A 891 27.30 12.92 13.41
C LEU A 891 26.62 11.59 13.74
N SER A 892 25.71 11.15 12.89
CA SER A 892 24.95 9.91 13.07
C SER A 892 25.13 8.98 11.88
N LEU A 893 25.34 7.70 12.16
CA LEU A 893 25.34 6.61 11.20
C LEU A 893 24.20 5.67 11.58
N THR A 894 23.27 5.45 10.67
CA THR A 894 22.17 4.49 10.82
C THR A 894 22.36 3.36 9.83
N THR A 895 22.57 2.14 10.34
CA THR A 895 22.65 0.92 9.53
C THR A 895 21.32 0.18 9.62
N SER A 896 20.70 -0.11 8.47
CA SER A 896 19.48 -0.91 8.37
C SER A 896 19.80 -2.27 7.75
N TYR A 897 19.21 -3.32 8.29
CA TYR A 897 19.38 -4.71 7.85
C TYR A 897 18.04 -5.37 7.56
N VAL A 898 17.94 -6.02 6.41
CA VAL A 898 16.86 -6.93 6.03
C VAL A 898 17.47 -8.28 5.70
N GLY A 899 17.00 -9.32 6.37
CA GLY A 899 17.48 -10.69 6.17
C GLY A 899 17.02 -11.28 4.83
N ARG A 900 17.66 -12.37 4.42
CA ARG A 900 17.31 -13.09 3.20
C ARG A 900 15.86 -13.59 3.23
N ILE A 901 15.23 -13.66 2.03
CA ILE A 901 13.88 -14.19 1.83
C ILE A 901 13.96 -15.31 0.79
N LYS A 902 13.34 -16.46 1.09
CA LYS A 902 13.23 -17.56 0.14
C LYS A 902 12.15 -17.25 -0.91
N GLU A 903 12.48 -17.35 -2.19
CA GLU A 903 11.57 -17.04 -3.31
C GLU A 903 10.54 -18.13 -3.55
N VAL A 904 9.85 -18.53 -2.51
CA VAL A 904 8.72 -19.47 -2.58
C VAL A 904 7.59 -18.97 -1.70
N ALA A 905 6.38 -19.20 -2.14
CA ALA A 905 5.17 -19.01 -1.34
C ALA A 905 4.34 -20.29 -1.41
N THR A 906 4.06 -20.89 -0.25
CA THR A 906 3.34 -22.17 -0.19
C THR A 906 1.90 -22.08 -0.67
N ASP A 907 1.35 -20.87 -0.73
CA ASP A 907 0.02 -20.56 -1.25
C ASP A 907 -0.02 -20.28 -2.75
N GLN A 908 1.14 -20.25 -3.44
CA GLN A 908 1.24 -20.00 -4.87
C GLN A 908 1.55 -21.27 -5.70
N GLY A 909 1.37 -22.46 -5.14
CA GLY A 909 1.44 -23.72 -5.85
C GLY A 909 2.58 -24.65 -5.43
N SER A 910 2.85 -25.66 -6.25
CA SER A 910 3.70 -26.82 -5.93
C SER A 910 5.19 -26.56 -5.78
N LEU A 911 5.68 -25.38 -6.10
CA LEU A 911 7.09 -25.00 -6.01
C LEU A 911 7.50 -24.50 -4.61
N SER A 912 6.64 -24.61 -3.67
CA SER A 912 6.68 -23.98 -2.36
C SER A 912 7.87 -24.34 -1.47
N THR A 913 8.51 -25.47 -1.69
CA THR A 913 9.60 -25.95 -0.82
C THR A 913 10.86 -26.31 -1.56
N ASP A 914 10.79 -26.53 -2.85
CA ASP A 914 11.91 -27.01 -3.67
C ASP A 914 12.44 -25.91 -4.58
N CYS A 915 13.58 -25.32 -4.20
CA CYS A 915 14.24 -24.30 -5.01
C CYS A 915 14.91 -24.88 -6.26
N SER A 916 15.11 -26.19 -6.36
CA SER A 916 15.70 -26.82 -7.55
C SER A 916 14.78 -26.75 -8.76
N GLN A 917 13.48 -26.52 -8.53
CA GLN A 917 12.47 -26.31 -9.57
C GLN A 917 12.14 -24.83 -9.78
N ASN A 918 13.08 -23.94 -9.55
CA ASN A 918 12.89 -22.51 -9.68
C ASN A 918 12.41 -22.15 -11.09
N LEU A 919 11.20 -21.58 -11.18
CA LEU A 919 10.59 -21.11 -12.43
C LEU A 919 11.33 -19.91 -13.06
N TYR A 920 12.21 -19.26 -12.32
CA TYR A 920 12.79 -17.97 -12.69
C TYR A 920 14.26 -18.05 -13.09
N GLY A 921 14.87 -19.24 -13.06
CA GLY A 921 16.25 -19.44 -13.43
C GLY A 921 16.63 -20.91 -13.48
N THR A 922 17.91 -21.19 -13.76
CA THR A 922 18.47 -22.53 -13.76
C THR A 922 19.07 -22.86 -12.39
N GLY A 923 18.60 -23.96 -11.77
CA GLY A 923 19.09 -24.42 -10.48
C GLY A 923 18.72 -23.48 -9.33
N ASP A 924 19.58 -23.36 -8.34
CA ASP A 924 19.34 -22.61 -7.10
C ASP A 924 19.68 -21.10 -7.20
N ALA A 925 20.01 -20.60 -8.39
CA ALA A 925 20.56 -19.24 -8.58
C ALA A 925 19.64 -18.15 -8.00
N PHE A 926 18.32 -18.33 -8.05
CA PHE A 926 17.32 -17.36 -7.57
C PHE A 926 16.43 -17.93 -6.44
N CYS A 927 16.92 -18.93 -5.72
CA CYS A 927 16.17 -19.51 -4.59
C CYS A 927 15.97 -18.53 -3.43
N TYR A 928 16.91 -17.61 -3.27
CA TYR A 928 16.89 -16.64 -2.19
C TYR A 928 17.16 -15.22 -2.70
N VAL A 929 16.33 -14.30 -2.27
CA VAL A 929 16.66 -12.87 -2.28
C VAL A 929 17.72 -12.63 -1.22
N SER A 930 18.86 -12.07 -1.60
CA SER A 930 20.00 -11.85 -0.70
C SER A 930 19.67 -10.87 0.43
N PRO A 931 20.36 -10.93 1.57
CA PRO A 931 20.27 -9.91 2.61
C PRO A 931 20.57 -8.52 2.06
N PHE A 932 19.95 -7.51 2.63
CA PHE A 932 20.13 -6.13 2.22
C PHE A 932 20.55 -5.24 3.39
N ILE A 933 21.61 -4.47 3.19
CA ILE A 933 22.18 -3.55 4.19
C ILE A 933 22.27 -2.17 3.56
N THR A 934 21.73 -1.16 4.25
CA THR A 934 21.94 0.25 3.92
C THR A 934 22.54 1.01 5.08
N ASN A 935 23.29 2.06 4.76
CA ASN A 935 23.91 2.95 5.72
C ASN A 935 23.57 4.38 5.37
N ASP A 936 22.93 5.07 6.32
CA ASP A 936 22.54 6.47 6.20
C ASP A 936 23.42 7.31 7.12
N LEU A 937 24.04 8.35 6.59
CA LEU A 937 24.90 9.26 7.33
C LEU A 937 24.22 10.62 7.44
N THR A 938 24.10 11.14 8.66
CA THR A 938 23.56 12.47 8.94
C THR A 938 24.55 13.28 9.77
N ALA A 939 24.88 14.48 9.31
CA ALA A 939 25.69 15.46 10.03
C ALA A 939 24.83 16.71 10.28
N SER A 940 24.78 17.21 11.50
CA SER A 940 24.02 18.39 11.86
C SER A 940 24.88 19.37 12.64
N MET A 941 24.76 20.64 12.30
CA MET A 941 25.50 21.74 12.94
C MET A 941 24.55 22.85 13.36
N LYS A 942 24.63 23.25 14.62
CA LYS A 942 23.92 24.45 15.12
C LYS A 942 24.74 25.71 14.78
N PHE A 943 24.05 26.76 14.37
CA PHE A 943 24.65 28.06 14.10
C PHE A 943 23.75 29.19 14.59
N GLY A 944 24.35 30.30 15.02
CA GLY A 944 23.59 31.43 15.55
C GLY A 944 22.65 31.06 16.70
N ASN A 945 21.61 31.83 16.91
CA ASN A 945 20.63 31.62 17.95
C ASN A 945 19.41 30.85 17.36
N GLY A 946 19.51 29.49 17.34
CA GLY A 946 18.40 28.63 16.94
C GLY A 946 18.45 28.10 15.49
N GLY A 947 19.51 28.38 14.73
CA GLY A 947 19.75 27.80 13.41
C GLY A 947 20.31 26.38 13.50
N VAL A 948 19.86 25.49 12.61
CA VAL A 948 20.44 24.15 12.42
C VAL A 948 20.60 23.89 10.93
N PHE A 949 21.81 23.55 10.51
CA PHE A 949 22.10 23.01 9.18
C PHE A 949 22.32 21.51 9.29
N SER A 950 21.71 20.74 8.43
CA SER A 950 21.91 19.29 8.36
C SER A 950 22.20 18.85 6.93
N LEU A 951 23.18 17.96 6.81
CA LEU A 951 23.53 17.26 5.59
C LEU A 951 23.30 15.77 5.79
N MET A 952 22.67 15.13 4.84
CA MET A 952 22.27 13.75 4.92
C MET A 952 22.65 13.01 3.64
N VAL A 953 23.23 11.83 3.80
CA VAL A 953 23.54 10.92 2.70
C VAL A 953 22.86 9.60 2.98
N LYS A 954 21.69 9.38 2.37
CA LYS A 954 20.98 8.11 2.45
C LYS A 954 21.64 7.08 1.54
N ASN A 955 21.65 5.81 1.98
CA ASN A 955 22.33 4.72 1.29
C ASN A 955 23.75 5.12 0.84
N ALA A 956 24.57 5.57 1.77
CA ALA A 956 25.86 6.22 1.55
C ALA A 956 26.84 5.39 0.70
N PHE A 957 26.75 4.07 0.77
CA PHE A 957 27.57 3.14 -0.02
C PHE A 957 26.94 2.70 -1.34
N ASP A 958 25.78 3.30 -1.74
CA ASP A 958 25.04 2.97 -2.96
C ASP A 958 24.73 1.47 -3.09
N ALA A 959 24.35 0.83 -1.97
CA ALA A 959 23.96 -0.57 -1.96
C ALA A 959 22.77 -0.78 -2.90
N ARG A 960 22.89 -1.74 -3.81
CA ARG A 960 21.83 -2.05 -4.80
C ARG A 960 20.82 -3.00 -4.21
N ALA A 961 19.56 -2.87 -4.63
CA ALA A 961 18.51 -3.80 -4.25
C ALA A 961 18.86 -5.23 -4.69
N PRO A 962 18.67 -6.25 -3.83
CA PRO A 962 18.81 -7.64 -4.27
C PRO A 962 17.79 -7.99 -5.34
N ILE A 963 18.20 -8.92 -6.24
CA ILE A 963 17.34 -9.41 -7.32
C ILE A 963 16.28 -10.32 -6.73
N ALA A 964 15.03 -10.10 -7.10
CA ALA A 964 13.86 -10.87 -6.71
C ALA A 964 12.97 -11.13 -7.93
N PRO A 965 13.24 -12.17 -8.74
CA PRO A 965 12.52 -12.43 -10.00
C PRO A 965 11.03 -12.70 -9.81
N ALA A 966 10.62 -13.21 -8.66
CA ALA A 966 9.21 -13.47 -8.33
C ALA A 966 8.48 -12.27 -7.72
N ALA A 967 9.10 -11.10 -7.67
CA ALA A 967 8.49 -9.91 -7.09
C ALA A 967 7.10 -9.61 -7.67
N TYR A 968 6.22 -9.14 -6.79
CA TYR A 968 4.80 -8.91 -7.10
C TYR A 968 4.62 -7.79 -8.15
N SER A 969 3.80 -8.09 -9.11
CA SER A 969 3.15 -7.35 -10.20
C SER A 969 3.77 -6.06 -10.76
N SER A 970 4.03 -5.03 -10.02
CA SER A 970 4.48 -3.73 -10.55
C SER A 970 5.98 -3.49 -10.39
N ALA A 971 6.67 -4.38 -9.69
CA ALA A 971 8.06 -4.25 -9.37
C ALA A 971 8.87 -5.33 -10.10
N PRO A 972 9.52 -5.01 -11.21
CA PRO A 972 10.37 -5.99 -11.89
C PRO A 972 11.61 -6.27 -11.06
N ASN A 973 11.81 -7.54 -10.72
CA ASN A 973 13.04 -8.08 -10.15
C ASN A 973 13.49 -7.52 -8.79
N PHE A 974 12.60 -6.90 -7.99
CA PHE A 974 12.92 -6.39 -6.66
C PHE A 974 11.69 -6.35 -5.73
N LEU A 975 11.93 -6.28 -4.43
CA LEU A 975 10.87 -6.15 -3.42
C LEU A 975 10.74 -4.70 -2.96
N THR A 976 9.63 -4.06 -3.29
CA THR A 976 9.38 -2.63 -2.96
C THR A 976 9.33 -2.38 -1.46
N SER A 977 8.75 -3.30 -0.68
CA SER A 977 8.64 -3.14 0.76
C SER A 977 9.99 -3.15 1.47
N TRP A 978 10.96 -3.93 0.99
CA TRP A 978 12.20 -4.18 1.71
C TRP A 978 13.44 -3.53 1.10
N HIS A 979 13.45 -3.30 -0.21
CA HIS A 979 14.67 -2.96 -0.94
C HIS A 979 14.60 -1.60 -1.66
N TYR A 980 13.60 -0.79 -1.33
CA TYR A 980 13.32 0.49 -2.00
C TYR A 980 14.53 1.44 -2.02
N ALA A 981 15.26 1.57 -0.91
CA ALA A 981 16.44 2.41 -0.83
C ALA A 981 17.55 2.02 -1.84
N GLY A 982 17.67 0.71 -2.14
CA GLY A 982 18.63 0.21 -3.14
C GLY A 982 18.27 0.54 -4.59
N LEU A 983 17.02 0.88 -4.86
CA LEU A 983 16.52 1.30 -6.16
C LEU A 983 16.69 2.79 -6.36
N ILE A 984 16.40 3.59 -5.36
CA ILE A 984 16.68 5.03 -5.37
C ILE A 984 18.19 5.23 -5.47
N GLY A 985 18.98 4.42 -4.74
CA GLY A 985 20.43 4.51 -4.65
C GLY A 985 20.86 5.56 -3.64
N ARG A 986 22.11 6.02 -3.75
CA ARG A 986 22.63 7.08 -2.89
C ARG A 986 21.87 8.38 -3.14
N GLU A 987 21.36 8.98 -2.06
CA GLU A 987 20.62 10.22 -2.10
C GLU A 987 21.28 11.26 -1.20
N TYR A 988 21.41 12.49 -1.68
CA TYR A 988 21.94 13.62 -0.92
C TYR A 988 20.80 14.55 -0.57
N ARG A 989 20.68 14.90 0.72
CA ARG A 989 19.72 15.89 1.21
C ARG A 989 20.44 16.93 2.06
N ALA A 990 20.02 18.17 1.95
CA ALA A 990 20.44 19.25 2.82
C ALA A 990 19.21 19.94 3.41
N SER A 991 19.27 20.31 4.67
CA SER A 991 18.20 21.07 5.31
C SER A 991 18.74 22.21 6.17
N VAL A 992 17.98 23.28 6.21
CA VAL A 992 18.19 24.43 7.12
C VAL A 992 16.92 24.62 7.91
N SER A 993 17.05 24.76 9.21
CA SER A 993 15.96 25.15 10.10
C SER A 993 16.39 26.30 11.00
N PHE A 994 15.42 27.11 11.39
CA PHE A 994 15.60 28.16 12.37
C PHE A 994 14.43 28.15 13.34
N LYS A 995 14.71 28.57 14.58
CA LYS A 995 13.69 28.77 15.62
C LYS A 995 13.98 30.09 16.33
N MET A 996 12.97 30.98 16.35
CA MET A 996 13.01 32.30 16.99
C MET A 996 11.98 32.41 18.13
#